data_7fbf125e4cff5641a612bb41e9007ca1
#
_entry.id   7fbf125e4cff5641a612bb41e9007ca1
#
_cell.length_a   1.000
_cell.length_b   1.000
_cell.length_c   1.000
_cell.angle_alpha   90.00
_cell.angle_beta   90.00
_cell.angle_gamma   90.00
#
_symmetry.space_group_name_H-M   'P 1'
#
loop_
_entity.id
_entity.type
_entity.pdbx_description
1 polymer ?
#
loop_
_entity_poly.entity_id
_entity_poly.type
_entity_poly.pdbx_seq_one_letter_code
_entity_poly.pdbx_strand_id
1 'polypeptide(L)'
;MTIKSTSRRSILRGASVAAAATTMGSLMLPLSAQAAARFTISDTDFMLDGQRLQIRCGEMHFARVPREYWQHRLKAIKAMGLNTVCAYLFWNYHEWREGRYDWQGQRDAAEFCKLAQQEGLWVILRPGPYACAEWEMGGLPWWLLKKSGDAFLRTRDANFVQPARRYMKEVGRILGPQQITHGGPILMVQVENEYGFFGEDLDYMRDMKSMLQDAGFDVPLFQCNPTNAVVKSHIDGLFNVVNFGSDPQTGFKALDQVQKGPRMCGEYYSGWFDTWGAPHRRGSANGAVADIQTMLKANGSFSLYMAHGGTSFGLWGGCDRPFRPDTSSYDYDAPISEAGWTGEKFQAYRDGIKPFLPAGETLPPPPPKNPVIAIKPFAFKESCTVAAAMPIKALSVTSPQPIEQYDISRGLVSYRVTLPAGPAGKLEAAKVRDLAWVSIDGKQIGTMDTRYRRFSVDLPARSKPATLEILLYTIARVNFGVEIHDRKGLHGPVLLNGQPLENWDIRAIDFDADAVLPPLMWKTGRAQGAAFWRGGFDVTQSGDTFLDLSGWGQGIVWVNGRCLGRYWSIGPTQTMYLPGPWMKQGHNEVVVLDLTGPRSARIEGLTMPILDKLRPELDLARPPSKVKPALDGVKPAHEGEFAQGSAVQDVKFAQPLKGRQFCLESLDAFDGKQYAAVAELSLLGVDGKTLNQSNWTIVYASSEEAIKEDGGALNAINGQASDFWHTAYSGKAATAPGSKHPHRLIIDLGAEATIAGLRYTPRQGPEGVTGRIKHYRAYVGDHLVKEN
;
A
#
# COMPACT_ATOMS: atom_id res chain seq x y z
N MET A 1 -39.22 49.99 14.38
CA MET A 1 -39.20 50.64 15.72
C MET A 1 -37.73 50.67 16.15
N THR A 2 -37.19 51.84 16.13
CA THR A 2 -35.80 52.26 16.35
C THR A 2 -35.55 52.38 17.86
N ILE A 3 -34.34 52.14 18.37
CA ILE A 3 -33.67 52.82 19.49
C ILE A 3 -32.28 52.12 19.61
N LYS A 4 -31.17 52.71 19.13
CA LYS A 4 -30.20 53.70 19.63
C LYS A 4 -29.41 53.25 20.88
N SER A 5 -28.14 53.04 20.62
CA SER A 5 -26.87 53.41 21.28
C SER A 5 -26.90 54.02 22.69
N THR A 6 -25.95 53.68 23.52
CA THR A 6 -25.14 54.65 24.29
C THR A 6 -23.82 54.04 24.83
N SER A 7 -22.76 54.80 24.56
CA SER A 7 -21.43 54.79 25.13
C SER A 7 -21.41 55.33 26.54
N ARG A 8 -20.49 54.91 27.43
CA ARG A 8 -19.90 55.77 28.46
C ARG A 8 -18.51 55.32 28.91
N ARG A 9 -17.55 56.21 28.64
CA ARG A 9 -16.27 56.32 29.34
C ARG A 9 -16.52 56.79 30.80
N SER A 10 -15.65 56.42 31.72
CA SER A 10 -15.31 57.25 32.89
C SER A 10 -13.91 56.96 33.41
N ILE A 11 -13.20 58.02 33.56
CA ILE A 11 -11.89 58.35 34.11
C ILE A 11 -12.02 58.42 35.65
N LEU A 12 -10.92 58.08 36.37
CA LEU A 12 -10.43 58.76 37.62
C LEU A 12 -9.22 58.01 38.17
N ARG A 13 -7.99 58.60 38.10
CA ARG A 13 -7.21 59.30 39.16
C ARG A 13 -7.07 58.42 40.42
N GLY A 14 -5.95 58.02 40.95
CA GLY A 14 -4.63 58.63 41.04
C GLY A 14 -4.17 58.45 42.48
N ALA A 15 -3.00 57.83 42.76
CA ALA A 15 -2.23 58.05 43.98
C ALA A 15 -0.76 57.64 43.76
N SER A 16 0.11 58.60 43.91
CA SER A 16 1.57 58.47 43.82
C SER A 16 2.13 57.89 45.15
N VAL A 17 2.95 56.85 45.06
CA VAL A 17 3.95 56.54 46.10
C VAL A 17 5.30 56.37 45.40
N ALA A 18 6.23 57.23 45.71
CA ALA A 18 7.60 57.15 45.29
C ALA A 18 8.36 56.11 46.13
N ALA A 19 9.00 55.17 45.47
CA ALA A 19 10.03 54.33 46.06
C ALA A 19 11.22 54.22 45.09
N ALA A 20 12.38 54.43 45.58
CA ALA A 20 13.65 54.57 44.89
C ALA A 20 14.00 53.42 43.98
N ALA A 21 14.25 53.71 42.72
CA ALA A 21 14.78 52.76 41.75
C ALA A 21 16.30 52.72 41.81
N THR A 22 16.85 51.62 42.28
CA THR A 22 18.23 51.21 42.01
C THR A 22 18.27 50.68 40.58
N THR A 23 18.88 51.42 39.69
CA THR A 23 19.17 51.02 38.30
C THR A 23 20.19 49.93 38.27
N MET A 24 19.77 48.66 38.19
CA MET A 24 20.53 47.58 37.60
C MET A 24 20.33 47.62 36.09
N GLY A 25 21.25 48.17 35.38
CA GLY A 25 21.33 48.10 33.92
C GLY A 25 21.52 46.63 33.51
N SER A 26 20.44 45.95 33.16
CA SER A 26 20.54 44.72 32.41
C SER A 26 21.03 45.09 31.01
N LEU A 27 22.32 44.87 30.76
CA LEU A 27 22.87 44.77 29.41
C LEU A 27 22.12 43.62 28.73
N MET A 28 21.05 43.93 27.96
CA MET A 28 20.61 43.10 26.90
C MET A 28 21.73 43.04 25.88
N LEU A 29 22.57 41.99 25.98
CA LEU A 29 23.38 41.55 24.86
C LEU A 29 22.41 41.28 23.70
N PRO A 30 22.63 41.80 22.49
CA PRO A 30 21.84 41.40 21.34
C PRO A 30 21.95 39.87 21.24
N LEU A 31 20.82 39.20 21.17
CA LEU A 31 20.81 37.81 20.70
C LEU A 31 21.56 37.87 19.34
N SER A 32 22.79 37.40 19.33
CA SER A 32 23.48 37.17 18.09
C SER A 32 22.57 36.28 17.28
N ALA A 33 22.11 36.75 16.12
CA ALA A 33 21.42 35.89 15.17
C ALA A 33 22.39 34.72 14.92
N GLN A 34 22.06 33.56 15.47
CA GLN A 34 22.86 32.37 15.29
C GLN A 34 22.88 32.13 13.79
N ALA A 35 24.07 32.18 13.18
CA ALA A 35 24.18 31.92 11.74
C ALA A 35 23.48 30.59 11.44
N ALA A 36 22.66 30.57 10.43
CA ALA A 36 21.94 29.35 10.04
C ALA A 36 22.98 28.23 9.80
N ALA A 37 22.72 27.06 10.37
CA ALA A 37 23.62 25.92 10.25
C ALA A 37 23.81 25.55 8.77
N ARG A 38 25.02 25.15 8.37
CA ARG A 38 25.32 24.83 6.98
C ARG A 38 25.54 23.33 6.81
N PHE A 39 24.63 22.67 6.08
CA PHE A 39 24.78 21.29 5.64
C PHE A 39 25.31 21.24 4.20
N THR A 40 26.36 20.46 3.95
CA THR A 40 26.98 20.28 2.63
C THR A 40 27.39 18.84 2.39
N ILE A 41 27.54 18.47 1.12
CA ILE A 41 28.06 17.18 0.69
C ILE A 41 29.47 17.41 0.14
N SER A 42 30.48 16.77 0.76
CA SER A 42 31.87 16.80 0.29
C SER A 42 32.16 15.59 -0.61
N ASP A 43 33.39 15.50 -1.10
CA ASP A 43 33.84 14.33 -1.90
C ASP A 43 33.88 13.02 -1.12
N THR A 44 33.75 13.05 0.20
CA THR A 44 33.83 11.87 1.07
C THR A 44 32.72 11.76 2.10
N ASP A 45 32.19 12.90 2.59
CA ASP A 45 31.35 12.92 3.78
C ASP A 45 30.21 13.93 3.67
N PHE A 46 29.13 13.69 4.39
CA PHE A 46 28.17 14.71 4.75
C PHE A 46 28.80 15.60 5.83
N MET A 47 28.67 16.91 5.66
CA MET A 47 29.26 17.92 6.55
C MET A 47 28.18 18.80 7.16
N LEU A 48 28.24 19.01 8.45
CA LEU A 48 27.39 19.94 9.19
C LEU A 48 28.29 20.93 9.94
N ASP A 49 28.19 22.20 9.61
CA ASP A 49 29.04 23.28 10.17
C ASP A 49 30.56 22.96 10.12
N GLY A 50 30.96 22.34 9.00
CA GLY A 50 32.34 21.92 8.79
C GLY A 50 32.76 20.65 9.55
N GLN A 51 31.86 20.06 10.32
CA GLN A 51 32.11 18.78 11.01
C GLN A 51 31.47 17.65 10.24
N ARG A 52 32.08 16.48 10.23
CA ARG A 52 31.56 15.28 9.63
C ARG A 52 30.26 14.85 10.31
N LEU A 53 29.22 14.58 9.52
CA LEU A 53 27.96 14.02 9.97
C LEU A 53 27.73 12.63 9.34
N GLN A 54 27.74 11.56 10.12
CA GLN A 54 27.23 10.27 9.66
C GLN A 54 25.72 10.21 9.90
N ILE A 55 24.92 10.14 8.82
CA ILE A 55 23.47 10.11 8.91
C ILE A 55 23.01 8.72 9.29
N ARG A 56 22.35 8.61 10.44
CA ARG A 56 21.64 7.44 10.93
C ARG A 56 20.15 7.79 10.93
N CYS A 57 19.50 7.54 9.81
CA CYS A 57 18.12 7.94 9.60
C CYS A 57 17.15 6.81 9.90
N GLY A 58 15.93 7.15 10.31
CA GLY A 58 14.81 6.23 10.43
C GLY A 58 13.56 6.79 9.78
N GLU A 59 12.85 5.97 9.02
CA GLU A 59 11.66 6.38 8.32
C GLU A 59 10.43 6.20 9.17
N MET A 60 9.61 7.23 9.23
CA MET A 60 8.35 7.30 9.94
C MET A 60 7.38 8.16 9.15
N HIS A 61 6.33 7.55 8.65
CA HIS A 61 5.27 8.29 7.97
C HIS A 61 4.35 8.94 9.00
N PHE A 62 4.48 10.25 9.23
CA PHE A 62 3.65 10.96 10.21
C PHE A 62 2.14 10.84 9.92
N ALA A 63 1.75 10.64 8.65
CA ALA A 63 0.37 10.40 8.26
C ALA A 63 -0.19 9.06 8.80
N ARG A 64 0.69 8.08 9.14
CA ARG A 64 0.36 6.77 9.70
C ARG A 64 0.41 6.72 11.23
N VAL A 65 0.68 7.85 11.87
CA VAL A 65 0.81 7.95 13.34
C VAL A 65 -0.13 9.04 13.85
N PRO A 66 -0.96 8.79 14.86
CA PRO A 66 -1.76 9.85 15.47
C PRO A 66 -0.90 11.05 15.86
N ARG A 67 -1.35 12.27 15.56
CA ARG A 67 -0.58 13.48 15.83
C ARG A 67 -0.14 13.56 17.29
N GLU A 68 -1.00 13.14 18.21
CA GLU A 68 -0.77 13.14 19.65
C GLU A 68 0.40 12.23 20.05
N TYR A 69 0.80 11.31 19.15
CA TYR A 69 1.89 10.36 19.36
C TYR A 69 3.15 10.67 18.59
N TRP A 70 3.20 11.71 17.74
CA TRP A 70 4.39 12.03 16.94
C TRP A 70 5.63 12.19 17.80
N GLN A 71 5.54 13.02 18.87
CA GLN A 71 6.68 13.26 19.77
C GLN A 71 7.16 11.98 20.45
N HIS A 72 6.23 11.11 20.89
CA HIS A 72 6.58 9.82 21.50
C HIS A 72 7.38 8.93 20.53
N ARG A 73 6.96 8.85 19.26
CA ARG A 73 7.66 8.07 18.24
C ARG A 73 9.03 8.66 17.89
N LEU A 74 9.13 9.99 17.79
CA LEU A 74 10.42 10.68 17.57
C LEU A 74 11.40 10.42 18.73
N LYS A 75 10.95 10.43 19.99
CA LYS A 75 11.76 10.02 21.14
C LYS A 75 12.25 8.56 21.03
N ALA A 76 11.40 7.65 20.56
CA ALA A 76 11.78 6.25 20.33
C ALA A 76 12.83 6.14 19.22
N ILE A 77 12.69 6.87 18.11
CA ILE A 77 13.67 6.95 17.02
C ILE A 77 15.02 7.45 17.56
N LYS A 78 15.02 8.53 18.34
CA LYS A 78 16.24 9.06 18.98
C LYS A 78 16.88 8.04 19.94
N ALA A 79 16.05 7.39 20.76
CA ALA A 79 16.50 6.37 21.70
C ALA A 79 17.11 5.14 21.02
N MET A 80 16.72 4.82 19.79
CA MET A 80 17.32 3.72 19.01
C MET A 80 18.76 4.04 18.53
N GLY A 81 19.19 5.31 18.60
CA GLY A 81 20.51 5.74 18.15
C GLY A 81 20.51 6.45 16.80
N LEU A 82 19.33 6.78 16.30
CA LEU A 82 19.17 7.54 15.06
C LEU A 82 19.28 9.04 15.35
N ASN A 83 19.86 9.80 14.43
CA ASN A 83 20.04 11.25 14.53
C ASN A 83 19.19 12.02 13.51
N THR A 84 18.50 11.31 12.65
CA THR A 84 17.70 11.86 11.56
C THR A 84 16.39 11.08 11.42
N VAL A 85 15.31 11.75 11.05
CA VAL A 85 14.05 11.12 10.67
C VAL A 85 13.72 11.47 9.22
N CYS A 86 13.21 10.51 8.47
CA CYS A 86 12.71 10.75 7.12
C CYS A 86 11.22 11.06 7.15
N ALA A 87 10.82 12.19 6.56
CA ALA A 87 9.44 12.66 6.47
C ALA A 87 8.93 12.54 5.03
N TYR A 88 7.87 11.73 4.83
CA TYR A 88 7.19 11.58 3.56
C TYR A 88 6.00 12.52 3.47
N LEU A 89 5.81 13.12 2.31
CA LEU A 89 4.55 13.76 1.93
C LEU A 89 3.85 12.90 0.89
N PHE A 90 2.57 12.73 1.07
CA PHE A 90 1.70 12.10 0.08
C PHE A 90 0.85 13.20 -0.54
N TRP A 91 1.04 13.47 -1.80
CA TRP A 91 0.36 14.56 -2.49
C TRP A 91 -1.16 14.48 -2.31
N ASN A 92 -1.78 13.30 -2.50
CA ASN A 92 -3.21 13.10 -2.30
C ASN A 92 -3.70 13.30 -0.86
N TYR A 93 -2.82 13.18 0.13
CA TYR A 93 -3.15 13.42 1.52
C TYR A 93 -3.33 14.92 1.81
N HIS A 94 -2.57 15.75 1.09
CA HIS A 94 -2.61 17.21 1.22
C HIS A 94 -3.51 17.88 0.18
N GLU A 95 -3.79 17.25 -0.98
CA GLU A 95 -4.63 17.77 -2.07
C GLU A 95 -5.61 16.69 -2.57
N TRP A 96 -6.60 16.31 -1.73
CA TRP A 96 -7.61 15.33 -2.11
C TRP A 96 -8.53 15.78 -3.24
N ARG A 97 -8.81 17.09 -3.34
CA ARG A 97 -9.53 17.75 -4.42
C ARG A 97 -8.61 18.77 -5.08
N GLU A 98 -8.58 18.80 -6.39
CA GLU A 98 -7.70 19.68 -7.16
C GLU A 98 -7.78 21.15 -6.69
N GLY A 99 -6.63 21.76 -6.35
CA GLY A 99 -6.51 23.13 -5.88
C GLY A 99 -6.92 23.37 -4.43
N ARG A 100 -7.26 22.31 -3.66
CA ARG A 100 -7.63 22.44 -2.24
C ARG A 100 -6.62 21.71 -1.35
N TYR A 101 -5.71 22.49 -0.78
CA TYR A 101 -4.66 21.98 0.09
C TYR A 101 -5.06 21.99 1.57
N ASP A 102 -4.67 20.95 2.30
CA ASP A 102 -4.82 20.84 3.74
C ASP A 102 -3.47 20.52 4.41
N TRP A 103 -3.04 21.42 5.29
CA TRP A 103 -1.80 21.33 6.06
C TRP A 103 -2.06 21.47 7.56
N GLN A 104 -3.24 21.10 8.04
CA GLN A 104 -3.64 21.28 9.42
C GLN A 104 -3.82 19.94 10.15
N GLY A 105 -3.80 19.98 11.48
CA GLY A 105 -4.07 18.82 12.33
C GLY A 105 -3.13 17.65 12.01
N GLN A 106 -3.70 16.53 11.61
CA GLN A 106 -2.96 15.32 11.23
C GLN A 106 -2.09 15.50 9.97
N ARG A 107 -2.32 16.56 9.17
CA ARG A 107 -1.61 16.89 7.94
C ARG A 107 -0.54 17.98 8.10
N ASP A 108 -0.24 18.39 9.33
CA ASP A 108 0.71 19.48 9.63
C ASP A 108 2.17 19.01 9.59
N ALA A 109 2.70 18.90 8.37
CA ALA A 109 4.09 18.47 8.14
C ALA A 109 5.12 19.44 8.73
N ALA A 110 4.80 20.74 8.79
CA ALA A 110 5.72 21.73 9.37
C ALA A 110 5.84 21.55 10.89
N GLU A 111 4.74 21.23 11.56
CA GLU A 111 4.76 20.90 12.99
C GLU A 111 5.53 19.61 13.27
N PHE A 112 5.38 18.59 12.40
CA PHE A 112 6.18 17.37 12.52
C PHE A 112 7.69 17.67 12.44
N CYS A 113 8.12 18.50 11.51
CA CYS A 113 9.52 18.92 11.40
C CYS A 113 10.00 19.66 12.66
N LYS A 114 9.19 20.56 13.21
CA LYS A 114 9.51 21.27 14.47
C LYS A 114 9.63 20.31 15.66
N LEU A 115 8.75 19.33 15.79
CA LEU A 115 8.82 18.30 16.83
C LEU A 115 10.08 17.45 16.68
N ALA A 116 10.47 17.09 15.46
CA ALA A 116 11.72 16.39 15.20
C ALA A 116 12.93 17.22 15.66
N GLN A 117 12.96 18.52 15.34
CA GLN A 117 13.99 19.44 15.78
C GLN A 117 14.06 19.56 17.33
N GLN A 118 12.91 19.66 17.99
CA GLN A 118 12.83 19.70 19.46
C GLN A 118 13.41 18.43 20.12
N GLU A 119 13.24 17.27 19.47
CA GLU A 119 13.84 16.01 19.95
C GLU A 119 15.32 15.85 19.51
N GLY A 120 15.90 16.87 18.87
CA GLY A 120 17.28 16.85 18.38
C GLY A 120 17.50 15.87 17.23
N LEU A 121 16.50 15.73 16.37
CA LEU A 121 16.56 14.97 15.11
C LEU A 121 16.61 15.91 13.92
N TRP A 122 17.47 15.61 12.97
CA TRP A 122 17.43 16.19 11.63
C TRP A 122 16.30 15.57 10.80
N VAL A 123 15.98 16.20 9.68
CA VAL A 123 14.94 15.72 8.78
C VAL A 123 15.50 15.54 7.36
N ILE A 124 15.20 14.42 6.75
CA ILE A 124 15.26 14.23 5.28
C ILE A 124 13.84 14.32 4.78
N LEU A 125 13.58 15.22 3.82
CA LEU A 125 12.24 15.42 3.26
C LEU A 125 12.07 14.66 1.95
N ARG A 126 10.99 13.89 1.82
CA ARG A 126 10.61 13.18 0.59
C ARG A 126 9.23 13.64 0.13
N PRO A 127 9.16 14.72 -0.68
CA PRO A 127 7.90 15.38 -1.03
C PRO A 127 7.15 14.74 -2.20
N GLY A 128 7.74 13.77 -2.87
CA GLY A 128 7.18 13.20 -4.10
C GLY A 128 7.60 13.97 -5.38
N PRO A 129 6.69 14.13 -6.39
CA PRO A 129 5.21 14.01 -6.37
C PRO A 129 4.67 12.59 -6.17
N TYR A 130 5.40 11.57 -6.61
CA TYR A 130 5.14 10.16 -6.34
C TYR A 130 6.01 9.69 -5.17
N ALA A 131 5.43 8.93 -4.24
CA ALA A 131 6.09 8.48 -3.02
C ALA A 131 6.11 6.95 -2.84
N CYS A 132 5.31 6.18 -3.56
CA CYS A 132 5.10 4.74 -3.38
C CYS A 132 4.53 4.41 -1.99
N ALA A 133 5.35 3.83 -1.11
CA ALA A 133 5.13 3.67 0.33
C ALA A 133 3.86 2.90 0.72
N GLU A 134 3.36 1.99 -0.13
CA GLU A 134 2.13 1.22 0.08
C GLU A 134 0.98 2.13 0.52
N TRP A 135 0.94 3.30 -0.11
CA TRP A 135 -0.06 4.34 0.08
C TRP A 135 -0.97 4.45 -1.15
N GLU A 136 -2.24 4.78 -0.95
CA GLU A 136 -3.23 4.94 -2.02
C GLU A 136 -2.63 5.65 -3.24
N MET A 137 -2.56 4.98 -4.41
CA MET A 137 -2.02 5.47 -5.67
C MET A 137 -0.56 6.00 -5.57
N GLY A 138 0.25 5.47 -4.63
CA GLY A 138 1.62 5.94 -4.41
C GLY A 138 1.73 7.41 -4.01
N GLY A 139 0.66 7.97 -3.41
CA GLY A 139 0.56 9.37 -3.01
C GLY A 139 0.02 10.30 -4.09
N LEU A 140 -0.17 9.84 -5.33
CA LEU A 140 -0.72 10.66 -6.41
C LEU A 140 -2.23 10.90 -6.22
N PRO A 141 -2.77 12.09 -6.56
CA PRO A 141 -4.19 12.38 -6.45
C PRO A 141 -5.04 11.64 -7.48
N TRP A 142 -6.14 11.04 -7.02
CA TRP A 142 -7.09 10.30 -7.86
C TRP A 142 -7.68 11.14 -9.02
N TRP A 143 -7.84 12.46 -8.84
CA TRP A 143 -8.42 13.36 -9.84
C TRP A 143 -7.53 13.52 -11.07
N LEU A 144 -6.23 13.17 -11.00
CA LEU A 144 -5.38 13.07 -12.19
C LEU A 144 -5.93 12.05 -13.18
N LEU A 145 -6.54 10.97 -12.71
CA LEU A 145 -7.11 9.92 -13.55
C LEU A 145 -8.38 10.32 -14.31
N LYS A 146 -8.95 11.51 -14.03
CA LYS A 146 -10.01 12.10 -14.87
C LYS A 146 -9.49 12.52 -16.24
N LYS A 147 -8.20 12.82 -16.35
CA LYS A 147 -7.57 13.20 -17.61
C LYS A 147 -7.53 12.00 -18.54
N SER A 148 -7.72 12.25 -19.83
CA SER A 148 -7.64 11.22 -20.86
C SER A 148 -6.19 10.81 -21.14
N GLY A 149 -5.98 9.56 -21.55
CA GLY A 149 -4.68 8.98 -21.86
C GLY A 149 -4.31 7.83 -20.93
N ASP A 150 -3.59 6.86 -21.45
CA ASP A 150 -3.34 5.60 -20.73
C ASP A 150 -2.02 5.59 -19.95
N ALA A 151 -1.05 6.43 -20.26
CA ALA A 151 0.27 6.39 -19.64
C ALA A 151 0.90 7.78 -19.51
N PHE A 152 0.29 8.68 -18.74
CA PHE A 152 0.78 10.05 -18.59
C PHE A 152 1.34 10.35 -17.19
N LEU A 153 1.01 9.56 -16.17
CA LEU A 153 1.54 9.73 -14.82
C LEU A 153 3.05 9.47 -14.80
N ARG A 154 3.78 10.30 -14.06
CA ARG A 154 5.25 10.24 -13.95
C ARG A 154 5.94 10.37 -15.31
N THR A 155 5.40 11.23 -16.19
CA THR A 155 5.97 11.59 -17.49
C THR A 155 6.00 13.10 -17.65
N ARG A 156 6.55 13.59 -18.77
CA ARG A 156 6.56 15.02 -19.14
C ARG A 156 5.24 15.52 -19.74
N ASP A 157 4.17 14.70 -19.70
CA ASP A 157 2.83 15.12 -20.12
C ASP A 157 2.34 16.31 -19.29
N ALA A 158 1.79 17.34 -19.95
CA ALA A 158 1.33 18.56 -19.32
C ALA A 158 0.22 18.30 -18.27
N ASN A 159 -0.60 17.27 -18.45
CA ASN A 159 -1.63 16.87 -17.49
C ASN A 159 -1.07 16.34 -16.17
N PHE A 160 0.21 15.95 -16.15
CA PHE A 160 0.91 15.56 -14.94
C PHE A 160 1.87 16.65 -14.43
N VAL A 161 2.71 17.18 -15.31
CA VAL A 161 3.77 18.15 -14.96
C VAL A 161 3.21 19.44 -14.37
N GLN A 162 2.13 19.99 -14.94
CA GLN A 162 1.56 21.25 -14.44
C GLN A 162 0.94 21.12 -13.05
N PRO A 163 0.09 20.12 -12.76
CA PRO A 163 -0.37 19.87 -11.39
C PRO A 163 0.78 19.59 -10.39
N ALA A 164 1.79 18.78 -10.78
CA ALA A 164 2.95 18.50 -9.95
C ALA A 164 3.73 19.77 -9.58
N ARG A 165 3.92 20.68 -10.55
CA ARG A 165 4.56 21.99 -10.31
C ARG A 165 3.77 22.83 -9.31
N ARG A 166 2.44 22.89 -9.41
CA ARG A 166 1.60 23.60 -8.42
C ARG A 166 1.76 23.01 -7.03
N TYR A 167 1.74 21.69 -6.92
CA TYR A 167 1.92 20.99 -5.66
C TYR A 167 3.31 21.28 -5.06
N MET A 168 4.40 21.16 -5.84
CA MET A 168 5.76 21.44 -5.35
C MET A 168 5.92 22.89 -4.89
N LYS A 169 5.29 23.84 -5.58
CA LYS A 169 5.29 25.23 -5.13
C LYS A 169 4.60 25.39 -3.77
N GLU A 170 3.51 24.67 -3.55
CA GLU A 170 2.80 24.69 -2.26
C GLU A 170 3.64 24.02 -1.16
N VAL A 171 4.30 22.90 -1.46
CA VAL A 171 5.26 22.24 -0.54
C VAL A 171 6.38 23.22 -0.14
N GLY A 172 6.97 23.93 -1.10
CA GLY A 172 8.01 24.93 -0.83
C GLY A 172 7.51 26.08 0.05
N ARG A 173 6.28 26.54 -0.16
CA ARG A 173 5.64 27.56 0.69
C ARG A 173 5.53 27.12 2.16
N ILE A 174 5.20 25.84 2.40
CA ILE A 174 4.99 25.29 3.76
C ILE A 174 6.32 24.87 4.41
N LEU A 175 7.17 24.17 3.67
CA LEU A 175 8.36 23.51 4.22
C LEU A 175 9.69 24.19 3.88
N GLY A 176 9.69 25.13 2.93
CA GLY A 176 10.86 25.95 2.65
C GLY A 176 11.44 26.62 3.91
N PRO A 177 10.61 27.22 4.79
CA PRO A 177 11.10 27.78 6.06
C PRO A 177 11.66 26.77 7.07
N GLN A 178 11.46 25.46 6.86
CA GLN A 178 11.99 24.40 7.72
C GLN A 178 13.37 23.88 7.27
N GLN A 179 13.96 24.43 6.22
CA GLN A 179 15.28 24.06 5.77
C GLN A 179 16.36 24.50 6.78
N ILE A 180 17.45 23.78 6.85
CA ILE A 180 18.55 24.10 7.76
C ILE A 180 19.17 25.48 7.47
N THR A 181 19.17 25.89 6.22
CA THR A 181 19.58 27.21 5.76
C THR A 181 18.72 28.36 6.33
N HIS A 182 17.53 28.03 6.79
CA HIS A 182 16.58 28.95 7.45
C HIS A 182 16.43 28.67 8.96
N GLY A 183 17.30 27.80 9.53
CA GLY A 183 17.27 27.44 10.95
C GLY A 183 16.33 26.27 11.32
N GLY A 184 15.74 25.61 10.34
CA GLY A 184 14.94 24.40 10.54
C GLY A 184 15.77 23.12 10.53
N PRO A 185 15.14 21.95 10.61
CA PRO A 185 15.84 20.66 10.71
C PRO A 185 16.06 19.96 9.36
N ILE A 186 15.53 20.46 8.23
CA ILE A 186 15.61 19.77 6.93
C ILE A 186 17.02 19.91 6.35
N LEU A 187 17.74 18.77 6.24
CA LEU A 187 19.10 18.69 5.70
C LEU A 187 19.12 18.60 4.18
N MET A 188 18.24 17.77 3.60
CA MET A 188 18.21 17.51 2.17
C MET A 188 16.82 17.06 1.73
N VAL A 189 16.52 17.18 0.43
CA VAL A 189 15.21 16.91 -0.15
C VAL A 189 15.34 15.93 -1.31
N GLN A 190 14.49 14.91 -1.32
CA GLN A 190 14.44 13.92 -2.39
C GLN A 190 13.64 14.45 -3.59
N VAL A 191 14.14 14.13 -4.77
CA VAL A 191 13.50 14.36 -6.07
C VAL A 191 12.84 13.06 -6.50
N GLU A 192 11.51 13.03 -6.60
CA GLU A 192 10.74 11.87 -7.04
C GLU A 192 10.95 10.63 -6.12
N ASN A 193 10.64 9.42 -6.57
CA ASN A 193 10.93 8.18 -5.85
C ASN A 193 11.15 7.02 -6.81
N GLU A 194 12.34 6.40 -6.75
CA GLU A 194 12.72 5.20 -7.50
C GLU A 194 12.33 5.25 -8.99
N TYR A 195 12.51 6.42 -9.61
CA TYR A 195 12.09 6.61 -11.00
C TYR A 195 12.79 5.66 -11.96
N GLY A 196 14.05 5.30 -11.70
CA GLY A 196 14.80 4.33 -12.51
C GLY A 196 14.19 2.91 -12.54
N PHE A 197 13.23 2.63 -11.64
CA PHE A 197 12.45 1.40 -11.65
C PHE A 197 11.16 1.52 -12.47
N PHE A 198 10.69 2.75 -12.71
CA PHE A 198 9.47 3.06 -13.44
C PHE A 198 9.70 3.47 -14.89
N GLY A 199 10.72 4.31 -15.14
CA GLY A 199 10.99 4.89 -16.44
C GLY A 199 12.47 5.21 -16.68
N GLU A 200 12.76 5.72 -17.87
CA GLU A 200 14.12 6.05 -18.32
C GLU A 200 14.24 7.49 -18.87
N ASP A 201 13.20 8.32 -18.70
CA ASP A 201 13.20 9.72 -19.13
C ASP A 201 13.97 10.60 -18.13
N LEU A 202 15.28 10.77 -18.36
CA LEU A 202 16.12 11.60 -17.50
C LEU A 202 15.74 13.08 -17.53
N ASP A 203 15.10 13.57 -18.61
CA ASP A 203 14.64 14.95 -18.68
C ASP A 203 13.43 15.18 -17.77
N TYR A 204 12.56 14.17 -17.61
CA TYR A 204 11.52 14.21 -16.58
C TYR A 204 12.11 14.43 -15.18
N MET A 205 13.19 13.71 -14.84
CA MET A 205 13.85 13.88 -13.53
C MET A 205 14.52 15.25 -13.38
N ARG A 206 15.06 15.81 -14.48
CA ARG A 206 15.61 17.20 -14.50
C ARG A 206 14.49 18.22 -14.25
N ASP A 207 13.33 18.01 -14.86
CA ASP A 207 12.15 18.85 -14.65
C ASP A 207 11.70 18.79 -13.17
N MET A 208 11.65 17.59 -12.56
CA MET A 208 11.31 17.42 -11.14
C MET A 208 12.31 18.11 -10.21
N LYS A 209 13.62 18.00 -10.49
CA LYS A 209 14.68 18.72 -9.77
C LYS A 209 14.45 20.24 -9.85
N SER A 210 14.23 20.76 -11.06
CA SER A 210 13.98 22.18 -11.29
C SER A 210 12.74 22.69 -10.53
N MET A 211 11.67 21.90 -10.47
CA MET A 211 10.46 22.26 -9.73
C MET A 211 10.71 22.48 -8.25
N LEU A 212 11.56 21.67 -7.62
CA LEU A 212 11.92 21.84 -6.20
C LEU A 212 12.79 23.08 -5.99
N GLN A 213 13.73 23.36 -6.91
CA GLN A 213 14.54 24.59 -6.89
C GLN A 213 13.64 25.83 -7.06
N ASP A 214 12.72 25.80 -8.02
CA ASP A 214 11.75 26.89 -8.27
C ASP A 214 10.78 27.08 -7.08
N ALA A 215 10.55 26.01 -6.29
CA ALA A 215 9.75 26.05 -5.07
C ALA A 215 10.50 26.63 -3.86
N GLY A 216 11.79 26.95 -4.00
CA GLY A 216 12.60 27.60 -2.97
C GLY A 216 13.40 26.63 -2.07
N PHE A 217 13.62 25.41 -2.52
CA PHE A 217 14.54 24.51 -1.82
C PHE A 217 15.99 24.79 -2.23
N ASP A 218 16.81 25.21 -1.26
CA ASP A 218 18.22 25.56 -1.42
C ASP A 218 19.19 24.59 -0.73
N VAL A 219 18.66 23.60 0.03
CA VAL A 219 19.45 22.48 0.56
C VAL A 219 19.77 21.46 -0.54
N PRO A 220 20.75 20.55 -0.34
CA PRO A 220 21.07 19.52 -1.33
C PRO A 220 19.84 18.70 -1.75
N LEU A 221 19.69 18.53 -3.06
CA LEU A 221 18.69 17.64 -3.65
C LEU A 221 19.32 16.30 -3.99
N PHE A 222 18.56 15.21 -3.82
CA PHE A 222 19.03 13.86 -4.10
C PHE A 222 17.94 12.99 -4.72
N GLN A 223 18.34 11.89 -5.36
CA GLN A 223 17.43 10.83 -5.80
C GLN A 223 17.79 9.50 -5.15
N CYS A 224 16.80 8.63 -4.97
CA CYS A 224 17.01 7.25 -4.55
C CYS A 224 16.59 6.28 -5.65
N ASN A 225 17.34 5.20 -5.82
CA ASN A 225 17.01 4.12 -6.74
C ASN A 225 17.51 2.78 -6.23
N PRO A 226 16.86 1.64 -6.58
CA PRO A 226 17.39 0.32 -6.29
C PRO A 226 18.77 0.09 -6.90
N THR A 227 19.54 -0.83 -6.34
CA THR A 227 20.92 -1.15 -6.75
C THR A 227 21.05 -1.38 -8.26
N ASN A 228 20.09 -2.05 -8.89
CA ASN A 228 20.09 -2.36 -10.32
C ASN A 228 19.65 -1.21 -11.23
N ALA A 229 19.17 -0.11 -10.65
CA ALA A 229 18.69 1.04 -11.41
C ALA A 229 19.53 2.31 -11.21
N VAL A 230 20.34 2.39 -10.14
CA VAL A 230 21.08 3.62 -9.78
C VAL A 230 21.99 4.13 -10.90
N VAL A 231 22.63 3.23 -11.64
CA VAL A 231 23.56 3.58 -12.72
C VAL A 231 22.81 4.17 -13.91
N LYS A 232 21.74 3.52 -14.37
CA LYS A 232 20.98 3.95 -15.56
C LYS A 232 20.14 5.20 -15.35
N SER A 233 19.83 5.54 -14.09
CA SER A 233 19.03 6.71 -13.71
C SER A 233 19.85 7.88 -13.22
N HIS A 234 21.16 7.81 -13.29
CA HIS A 234 22.05 8.89 -12.86
C HIS A 234 21.84 10.18 -13.66
N ILE A 235 21.85 11.30 -12.96
CA ILE A 235 21.77 12.66 -13.53
C ILE A 235 22.86 13.52 -12.90
N ASP A 236 23.65 14.19 -13.73
CA ASP A 236 24.69 15.11 -13.28
C ASP A 236 24.11 16.21 -12.37
N GLY A 237 24.80 16.46 -11.28
CA GLY A 237 24.43 17.49 -10.31
C GLY A 237 23.20 17.15 -9.47
N LEU A 238 22.80 15.86 -9.41
CA LEU A 238 21.84 15.35 -8.46
C LEU A 238 22.51 14.22 -7.64
N PHE A 239 22.57 14.38 -6.32
CA PHE A 239 23.19 13.40 -5.44
C PHE A 239 22.37 12.09 -5.46
N ASN A 240 23.05 10.94 -5.43
CA ASN A 240 22.39 9.63 -5.47
C ASN A 240 22.49 8.94 -4.11
N VAL A 241 21.43 8.27 -3.72
CA VAL A 241 21.43 7.24 -2.66
C VAL A 241 20.86 5.94 -3.26
N VAL A 242 21.20 4.81 -2.66
CA VAL A 242 20.84 3.48 -3.19
C VAL A 242 19.96 2.75 -2.20
N ASN A 243 18.91 2.07 -2.69
CA ASN A 243 17.95 1.30 -1.89
C ASN A 243 18.26 -0.20 -1.96
N PHE A 244 18.30 -0.87 -0.80
CA PHE A 244 18.46 -2.33 -0.70
C PHE A 244 18.03 -2.85 0.68
N GLY A 245 17.68 -4.14 0.77
CA GLY A 245 17.36 -4.82 2.03
C GLY A 245 18.45 -5.79 2.52
N SER A 246 19.56 -5.93 1.76
CA SER A 246 20.70 -6.78 2.11
C SER A 246 21.89 -6.42 1.23
N ASP A 247 23.06 -7.02 1.53
CA ASP A 247 24.30 -6.87 0.76
C ASP A 247 24.71 -5.39 0.53
N PRO A 248 25.04 -4.64 1.61
CA PRO A 248 25.46 -3.24 1.51
C PRO A 248 26.66 -3.01 0.59
N GLN A 249 27.53 -4.01 0.44
CA GLN A 249 28.75 -3.89 -0.38
C GLN A 249 28.40 -3.76 -1.86
N THR A 250 27.51 -4.61 -2.36
CA THR A 250 27.03 -4.52 -3.76
C THR A 250 26.28 -3.22 -4.00
N GLY A 251 25.41 -2.78 -3.05
CA GLY A 251 24.72 -1.51 -3.13
C GLY A 251 25.68 -0.31 -3.23
N PHE A 252 26.65 -0.22 -2.35
CA PHE A 252 27.63 0.87 -2.36
C PHE A 252 28.57 0.82 -3.55
N LYS A 253 28.94 -0.38 -4.03
CA LYS A 253 29.73 -0.52 -5.27
C LYS A 253 28.98 0.01 -6.49
N ALA A 254 27.67 -0.17 -6.56
CA ALA A 254 26.86 0.41 -7.64
C ALA A 254 26.82 1.95 -7.54
N LEU A 255 26.70 2.50 -6.33
CA LEU A 255 26.73 3.95 -6.10
C LEU A 255 28.07 4.58 -6.50
N ASP A 256 29.20 3.93 -6.18
CA ASP A 256 30.55 4.39 -6.52
C ASP A 256 30.81 4.50 -8.03
N GLN A 257 29.97 3.89 -8.89
CA GLN A 257 30.07 4.00 -10.34
C GLN A 257 29.55 5.34 -10.87
N VAL A 258 28.67 6.01 -10.13
CA VAL A 258 27.95 7.20 -10.60
C VAL A 258 28.35 8.50 -9.88
N GLN A 259 28.99 8.41 -8.72
CA GLN A 259 29.38 9.59 -7.97
C GLN A 259 30.58 9.35 -7.06
N LYS A 260 31.31 10.45 -6.74
CA LYS A 260 32.17 10.57 -5.58
C LYS A 260 31.36 11.21 -4.45
N GLY A 261 31.66 10.85 -3.19
CA GLY A 261 30.98 11.45 -2.04
C GLY A 261 30.57 10.41 -0.99
N PRO A 262 29.82 10.82 0.01
CA PRO A 262 29.36 9.93 1.06
C PRO A 262 28.45 8.83 0.49
N ARG A 263 28.62 7.61 0.98
CA ARG A 263 27.75 6.48 0.64
C ARG A 263 26.53 6.50 1.55
N MET A 264 25.34 6.35 0.99
CA MET A 264 24.11 6.27 1.77
C MET A 264 23.14 5.25 1.18
N CYS A 265 22.63 4.37 2.06
CA CYS A 265 21.42 3.62 1.75
C CYS A 265 20.21 4.49 2.03
N GLY A 266 19.41 4.78 1.00
CA GLY A 266 18.23 5.64 1.08
C GLY A 266 17.04 4.95 1.72
N GLU A 267 16.89 3.63 1.48
CA GLU A 267 15.91 2.76 2.13
C GLU A 267 16.59 1.41 2.42
N TYR A 268 16.86 1.14 3.69
CA TYR A 268 17.28 -0.18 4.14
C TYR A 268 16.07 -0.93 4.69
N TYR A 269 15.64 -1.97 4.01
CA TYR A 269 14.40 -2.69 4.33
C TYR A 269 14.60 -3.60 5.55
N SER A 270 14.07 -3.19 6.70
CA SER A 270 14.16 -3.91 7.98
C SER A 270 13.09 -4.99 8.18
N GLY A 271 12.05 -4.96 7.40
CA GLY A 271 10.89 -5.83 7.37
C GLY A 271 10.21 -5.73 6.02
N TRP A 272 8.89 -5.98 5.97
CA TRP A 272 8.08 -5.82 4.77
C TRP A 272 6.61 -5.58 5.13
N PHE A 273 5.85 -5.01 4.21
CA PHE A 273 4.41 -4.79 4.37
C PHE A 273 3.59 -6.07 4.16
N ASP A 274 2.37 -6.07 4.68
CA ASP A 274 1.43 -7.15 4.54
C ASP A 274 0.33 -6.83 3.53
N THR A 275 -0.08 -7.84 2.76
CA THR A 275 -1.24 -7.78 1.88
C THR A 275 -2.33 -8.74 2.33
N TRP A 276 -3.61 -8.41 2.07
CA TRP A 276 -4.72 -9.28 2.43
C TRP A 276 -4.66 -10.63 1.72
N GLY A 277 -4.76 -11.71 2.51
CA GLY A 277 -4.71 -13.09 2.02
C GLY A 277 -3.30 -13.69 1.94
N ALA A 278 -2.25 -12.93 2.26
CA ALA A 278 -0.86 -13.40 2.34
C ALA A 278 -0.38 -13.51 3.79
N PRO A 279 0.67 -14.32 4.07
CA PRO A 279 1.25 -14.42 5.40
C PRO A 279 1.83 -13.10 5.90
N HIS A 280 1.78 -12.89 7.21
CA HIS A 280 2.49 -11.79 7.86
C HIS A 280 4.00 -11.90 7.64
N ARG A 281 4.60 -10.79 7.18
CA ARG A 281 6.03 -10.73 6.86
C ARG A 281 6.85 -10.46 8.11
N ARG A 282 7.99 -11.14 8.22
CA ARG A 282 8.96 -10.96 9.33
C ARG A 282 10.37 -10.86 8.78
N GLY A 283 11.12 -9.87 9.26
CA GLY A 283 12.53 -9.67 8.92
C GLY A 283 13.47 -10.18 10.01
N SER A 284 14.70 -10.56 9.62
CA SER A 284 15.75 -10.96 10.56
C SER A 284 16.40 -9.75 11.22
N ALA A 285 16.18 -9.57 12.52
CA ALA A 285 16.84 -8.50 13.27
C ALA A 285 18.38 -8.61 13.23
N ASN A 286 18.93 -9.82 13.40
CA ASN A 286 20.38 -10.05 13.41
C ASN A 286 21.02 -9.77 12.05
N GLY A 287 20.37 -10.18 10.94
CA GLY A 287 20.83 -9.89 9.58
C GLY A 287 20.89 -8.39 9.33
N ALA A 288 19.80 -7.69 9.66
CA ALA A 288 19.71 -6.25 9.49
C ALA A 288 20.74 -5.48 10.33
N VAL A 289 20.97 -5.89 11.58
CA VAL A 289 22.00 -5.30 12.44
C VAL A 289 23.40 -5.50 11.85
N ALA A 290 23.70 -6.68 11.33
CA ALA A 290 25.00 -6.96 10.70
C ALA A 290 25.23 -6.07 9.45
N ASP A 291 24.21 -5.87 8.63
CA ASP A 291 24.26 -4.98 7.46
C ASP A 291 24.46 -3.52 7.87
N ILE A 292 23.70 -3.03 8.87
CA ILE A 292 23.85 -1.67 9.41
C ILE A 292 25.29 -1.47 9.93
N GLN A 293 25.82 -2.43 10.69
CA GLN A 293 27.19 -2.35 11.17
C GLN A 293 28.21 -2.36 10.03
N THR A 294 27.94 -3.12 8.96
CA THR A 294 28.78 -3.11 7.74
C THR A 294 28.78 -1.74 7.07
N MET A 295 27.60 -1.11 6.92
CA MET A 295 27.48 0.25 6.39
C MET A 295 28.22 1.27 7.27
N LEU A 296 28.04 1.23 8.59
CA LEU A 296 28.66 2.15 9.52
C LEU A 296 30.20 2.01 9.57
N LYS A 297 30.72 0.77 9.53
CA LYS A 297 32.16 0.49 9.41
C LYS A 297 32.77 1.01 8.12
N ALA A 298 31.99 0.96 7.01
CA ALA A 298 32.43 1.49 5.73
C ALA A 298 32.25 3.02 5.61
N ASN A 299 32.04 3.72 6.72
CA ASN A 299 31.78 5.15 6.76
C ASN A 299 30.48 5.57 6.03
N GLY A 300 29.58 4.63 5.77
CA GLY A 300 28.31 4.86 5.12
C GLY A 300 27.25 5.40 6.06
N SER A 301 26.23 5.97 5.48
CA SER A 301 24.98 6.41 6.11
C SER A 301 23.82 5.52 5.69
N PHE A 302 22.73 5.54 6.42
CA PHE A 302 21.54 4.74 6.09
C PHE A 302 20.24 5.42 6.52
N SER A 303 19.13 5.03 5.89
CA SER A 303 17.76 5.28 6.34
C SER A 303 17.04 3.94 6.53
N LEU A 304 16.58 3.68 7.74
CA LEU A 304 15.94 2.43 8.12
C LEU A 304 14.46 2.45 7.68
N TYR A 305 14.12 1.73 6.64
CA TYR A 305 12.75 1.59 6.14
C TYR A 305 12.14 0.26 6.64
N MET A 306 11.24 0.23 7.59
CA MET A 306 10.73 1.31 8.43
C MET A 306 11.40 1.26 9.80
N ALA A 307 11.67 2.41 10.39
CA ALA A 307 11.95 2.49 11.83
C ALA A 307 10.65 2.33 12.64
N HIS A 308 9.56 2.90 12.15
CA HIS A 308 8.20 2.79 12.66
C HIS A 308 7.20 2.82 11.50
N GLY A 309 6.50 1.73 11.27
CA GLY A 309 5.53 1.62 10.19
C GLY A 309 4.24 2.39 10.48
N GLY A 310 3.56 2.07 11.56
CA GLY A 310 2.30 2.68 11.96
C GLY A 310 1.06 2.04 11.33
N THR A 311 0.00 2.83 11.13
CA THR A 311 -1.30 2.38 10.62
C THR A 311 -1.75 3.26 9.45
N SER A 312 -2.16 2.66 8.35
CA SER A 312 -2.82 3.36 7.23
C SER A 312 -4.28 3.66 7.59
N PHE A 313 -4.47 4.59 8.56
CA PHE A 313 -5.80 5.01 9.00
C PHE A 313 -6.65 5.54 7.84
N GLY A 314 -7.95 5.60 8.04
CA GLY A 314 -8.85 5.97 6.96
C GLY A 314 -8.82 4.93 5.84
N LEU A 315 -8.78 5.39 4.60
CA LEU A 315 -8.70 4.53 3.42
C LEU A 315 -7.41 4.79 2.64
N TRP A 316 -6.30 4.99 3.37
CA TRP A 316 -5.03 5.40 2.78
C TRP A 316 -4.08 4.24 2.45
N GLY A 317 -4.34 3.02 2.93
CA GLY A 317 -3.59 1.84 2.51
C GLY A 317 -3.68 1.65 1.00
N GLY A 318 -2.56 1.34 0.38
CA GLY A 318 -2.41 1.15 -1.06
C GLY A 318 -2.75 -0.26 -1.53
N CYS A 319 -2.22 -0.59 -2.68
CA CYS A 319 -2.36 -1.90 -3.30
C CYS A 319 -1.10 -2.20 -4.10
N ASP A 320 -0.42 -3.30 -3.80
CA ASP A 320 0.70 -3.78 -4.61
C ASP A 320 0.18 -4.37 -5.93
N ARG A 321 1.05 -4.43 -6.91
CA ARG A 321 0.74 -5.01 -8.22
C ARG A 321 0.82 -6.54 -8.21
N PRO A 322 0.09 -7.26 -9.07
CA PRO A 322 -0.84 -6.73 -10.08
C PRO A 322 -2.15 -6.21 -9.49
N PHE A 323 -2.58 -6.71 -8.35
CA PHE A 323 -3.65 -6.22 -7.49
C PHE A 323 -3.67 -7.03 -6.17
N ARG A 324 -2.87 -6.57 -5.21
CA ARG A 324 -2.76 -7.13 -3.84
C ARG A 324 -2.99 -6.01 -2.84
N PRO A 325 -4.22 -5.82 -2.36
CA PRO A 325 -4.52 -4.74 -1.43
C PRO A 325 -3.76 -4.91 -0.12
N ASP A 326 -3.12 -3.81 0.33
CA ASP A 326 -2.35 -3.77 1.57
C ASP A 326 -3.27 -3.77 2.78
N THR A 327 -2.79 -4.32 3.90
CA THR A 327 -3.52 -4.29 5.17
C THR A 327 -3.55 -2.86 5.73
N SER A 328 -4.55 -2.56 6.59
CA SER A 328 -4.59 -1.26 7.29
C SER A 328 -3.46 -1.11 8.30
N SER A 329 -3.07 -2.20 8.98
CA SER A 329 -1.83 -2.19 9.75
C SER A 329 -0.64 -2.09 8.79
N TYR A 330 0.22 -1.12 9.06
CA TYR A 330 1.51 -0.99 8.40
C TYR A 330 2.62 -1.27 9.42
N ASP A 331 2.44 -2.32 10.21
CA ASP A 331 3.40 -2.72 11.25
C ASP A 331 4.80 -2.93 10.66
N TYR A 332 4.88 -3.48 9.47
CA TYR A 332 6.10 -3.67 8.69
C TYR A 332 7.12 -4.60 9.36
N ASP A 333 6.77 -5.23 10.47
CA ASP A 333 7.71 -5.86 11.39
C ASP A 333 8.84 -4.89 11.79
N ALA A 334 8.52 -3.59 11.93
CA ALA A 334 9.46 -2.53 12.25
C ALA A 334 9.97 -2.66 13.71
N PRO A 335 11.17 -2.13 14.03
CA PRO A 335 11.70 -2.17 15.41
C PRO A 335 10.84 -1.39 16.41
N ILE A 336 10.11 -0.36 15.97
CA ILE A 336 9.08 0.31 16.74
C ILE A 336 7.73 -0.16 16.19
N SER A 337 6.97 -0.94 16.95
CA SER A 337 5.71 -1.56 16.52
C SER A 337 4.63 -0.52 16.17
N GLU A 338 3.53 -0.96 15.54
CA GLU A 338 2.37 -0.13 15.20
C GLU A 338 1.89 0.75 16.36
N ALA A 339 1.79 0.20 17.58
CA ALA A 339 1.44 0.95 18.78
C ALA A 339 2.59 1.76 19.41
N GLY A 340 3.77 1.73 18.80
CA GLY A 340 4.95 2.44 19.29
C GLY A 340 5.72 1.72 20.41
N TRP A 341 5.54 0.42 20.52
CA TRP A 341 6.28 -0.37 21.50
C TRP A 341 7.70 -0.66 21.01
N THR A 342 8.64 -0.66 21.97
CA THR A 342 10.04 -1.01 21.74
C THR A 342 10.26 -2.42 22.28
N GLY A 343 10.51 -3.38 21.38
CA GLY A 343 10.71 -4.79 21.71
C GLY A 343 12.16 -5.24 21.54
N GLU A 344 12.35 -6.56 21.39
CA GLU A 344 13.67 -7.18 21.20
C GLU A 344 14.35 -6.67 19.93
N LYS A 345 13.63 -6.51 18.83
CA LYS A 345 14.15 -5.98 17.57
C LYS A 345 14.66 -4.56 17.73
N PHE A 346 13.95 -3.68 18.44
CA PHE A 346 14.39 -2.34 18.78
C PHE A 346 15.69 -2.37 19.57
N GLN A 347 15.78 -3.23 20.60
CA GLN A 347 16.98 -3.35 21.43
C GLN A 347 18.18 -3.83 20.62
N ALA A 348 17.99 -4.80 19.71
CA ALA A 348 19.04 -5.29 18.83
C ALA A 348 19.62 -4.17 17.94
N TYR A 349 18.76 -3.33 17.34
CA TYR A 349 19.20 -2.18 16.54
C TYR A 349 19.95 -1.15 17.40
N ARG A 350 19.38 -0.80 18.58
CA ARG A 350 20.01 0.12 19.51
C ARG A 350 21.42 -0.33 19.91
N ASP A 351 21.58 -1.61 20.29
CA ASP A 351 22.87 -2.17 20.68
C ASP A 351 23.83 -2.28 19.51
N GLY A 352 23.32 -2.58 18.32
CA GLY A 352 24.10 -2.64 17.08
C GLY A 352 24.65 -1.29 16.63
N ILE A 353 23.92 -0.20 16.85
CA ILE A 353 24.31 1.17 16.48
C ILE A 353 25.23 1.80 17.55
N LYS A 354 25.01 1.49 18.83
CA LYS A 354 25.71 2.11 19.96
C LYS A 354 27.27 2.16 19.82
N PRO A 355 27.98 1.16 19.30
CA PRO A 355 29.45 1.22 19.13
C PRO A 355 29.94 2.28 18.13
N PHE A 356 29.03 2.82 17.29
CA PHE A 356 29.36 3.77 16.22
C PHE A 356 28.90 5.20 16.52
N LEU A 357 28.49 5.45 17.76
CA LEU A 357 28.11 6.80 18.17
C LEU A 357 29.36 7.69 18.26
N PRO A 358 29.26 8.99 17.94
CA PRO A 358 30.32 9.95 18.21
C PRO A 358 30.78 9.93 19.66
N ALA A 359 32.06 10.22 19.90
CA ALA A 359 32.63 10.26 21.25
C ALA A 359 31.82 11.23 22.14
N GLY A 360 31.39 10.73 23.30
CA GLY A 360 30.55 11.50 24.23
C GLY A 360 29.04 11.51 23.98
N GLU A 361 28.57 11.01 22.83
CA GLU A 361 27.12 10.84 22.57
C GLU A 361 26.56 9.67 23.41
N THR A 362 25.50 9.92 24.15
CA THR A 362 24.77 8.91 24.92
C THR A 362 23.34 8.80 24.46
N LEU A 363 22.83 7.58 24.39
CA LEU A 363 21.46 7.34 23.97
C LEU A 363 20.50 7.57 25.14
N PRO A 364 19.42 8.36 24.95
CA PRO A 364 18.39 8.48 25.95
C PRO A 364 17.65 7.14 26.15
N PRO A 365 16.97 6.92 27.28
CA PRO A 365 16.11 5.76 27.44
C PRO A 365 14.95 5.81 26.44
N PRO A 366 14.40 4.66 26.00
CA PRO A 366 13.17 4.64 25.24
C PRO A 366 12.02 5.29 26.04
N PRO A 367 11.09 5.97 25.35
CA PRO A 367 9.92 6.51 26.04
C PRO A 367 9.07 5.36 26.65
N PRO A 368 8.33 5.59 27.74
CA PRO A 368 7.46 4.60 28.33
C PRO A 368 6.34 4.22 27.34
N LYS A 369 5.89 2.97 27.40
CA LYS A 369 4.73 2.54 26.59
C LYS A 369 3.50 3.37 26.94
N ASN A 370 2.72 3.74 25.93
CA ASN A 370 1.41 4.32 26.15
C ASN A 370 0.51 3.34 26.94
N PRO A 371 -0.45 3.84 27.75
CA PRO A 371 -1.42 2.99 28.41
C PRO A 371 -2.16 2.09 27.41
N VAL A 372 -2.31 0.83 27.75
CA VAL A 372 -3.05 -0.16 26.95
C VAL A 372 -4.22 -0.70 27.77
N ILE A 373 -5.40 -0.78 27.16
CA ILE A 373 -6.61 -1.26 27.84
C ILE A 373 -7.26 -2.42 27.09
N ALA A 374 -7.90 -3.31 27.80
CA ALA A 374 -8.83 -4.29 27.26
C ALA A 374 -10.26 -3.71 27.29
N ILE A 375 -11.03 -3.96 26.23
CA ILE A 375 -12.45 -3.61 26.16
C ILE A 375 -13.27 -4.90 26.16
N LYS A 376 -14.22 -5.00 27.09
CA LYS A 376 -15.11 -6.18 27.16
C LYS A 376 -15.92 -6.32 25.86
N PRO A 377 -16.26 -7.56 25.46
CA PRO A 377 -17.08 -7.79 24.27
C PRO A 377 -18.40 -7.01 24.31
N PHE A 378 -18.66 -6.24 23.26
CA PHE A 378 -19.89 -5.48 23.05
C PHE A 378 -20.58 -5.87 21.76
N ALA A 379 -21.89 -5.72 21.68
CA ALA A 379 -22.72 -6.16 20.57
C ALA A 379 -23.22 -4.99 19.72
N PHE A 380 -23.47 -5.25 18.46
CA PHE A 380 -24.08 -4.34 17.51
C PHE A 380 -25.55 -4.68 17.34
N LYS A 381 -26.42 -3.77 17.77
CA LYS A 381 -27.88 -4.00 17.85
C LYS A 381 -28.67 -3.25 16.78
N GLU A 382 -28.06 -2.29 16.12
CA GLU A 382 -28.67 -1.46 15.09
C GLU A 382 -27.93 -1.62 13.78
N SER A 383 -28.67 -1.56 12.68
CA SER A 383 -28.09 -1.67 11.35
C SER A 383 -28.80 -0.74 10.35
N CYS A 384 -28.08 -0.41 9.27
CA CYS A 384 -28.60 0.30 8.10
C CYS A 384 -28.04 -0.39 6.85
N THR A 385 -28.88 -0.94 6.00
CA THR A 385 -28.41 -1.58 4.77
C THR A 385 -27.71 -0.58 3.85
N VAL A 386 -26.69 -1.02 3.10
CA VAL A 386 -26.02 -0.17 2.09
C VAL A 386 -27.03 0.38 1.09
N ALA A 387 -28.03 -0.41 0.68
CA ALA A 387 -29.09 0.04 -0.20
C ALA A 387 -29.91 1.21 0.36
N ALA A 388 -30.16 1.23 1.68
CA ALA A 388 -30.87 2.34 2.35
C ALA A 388 -29.97 3.57 2.56
N ALA A 389 -28.65 3.39 2.63
CA ALA A 389 -27.67 4.46 2.75
C ALA A 389 -27.29 5.11 1.41
N MET A 390 -27.60 4.43 0.26
CA MET A 390 -27.32 4.97 -1.06
C MET A 390 -28.13 6.25 -1.34
N PRO A 391 -27.55 7.26 -2.02
CA PRO A 391 -28.28 8.45 -2.43
C PRO A 391 -29.50 8.09 -3.28
N ILE A 392 -30.59 8.83 -3.10
CA ILE A 392 -31.84 8.61 -3.86
C ILE A 392 -31.62 8.94 -5.34
N LYS A 393 -30.90 10.05 -5.63
CA LYS A 393 -30.64 10.51 -7.00
C LYS A 393 -29.62 9.59 -7.66
N ALA A 394 -29.98 9.02 -8.80
CA ALA A 394 -29.07 8.29 -9.66
C ALA A 394 -28.50 9.19 -10.76
N LEU A 395 -27.33 8.82 -11.26
CA LEU A 395 -26.77 9.29 -12.52
C LEU A 395 -27.09 8.25 -13.58
N SER A 396 -27.83 8.65 -14.62
CA SER A 396 -28.15 7.76 -15.74
C SER A 396 -27.12 7.89 -16.85
N VAL A 397 -26.58 6.77 -17.31
CA VAL A 397 -25.56 6.68 -18.36
C VAL A 397 -25.87 5.57 -19.34
N THR A 398 -25.43 5.69 -20.59
CA THR A 398 -25.63 4.64 -21.60
C THR A 398 -24.80 3.40 -21.24
N SER A 399 -23.52 3.57 -20.87
CA SER A 399 -22.60 2.49 -20.50
C SER A 399 -21.71 2.93 -19.35
N PRO A 400 -21.37 2.04 -18.39
CA PRO A 400 -20.46 2.35 -17.31
C PRO A 400 -19.09 2.82 -17.79
N GLN A 401 -18.56 3.85 -17.13
CA GLN A 401 -17.22 4.41 -17.30
C GLN A 401 -16.48 4.31 -15.94
N PRO A 402 -15.17 4.48 -15.91
CA PRO A 402 -14.43 4.65 -14.64
C PRO A 402 -15.06 5.71 -13.75
N ILE A 403 -15.11 5.46 -12.45
CA ILE A 403 -15.83 6.33 -11.49
C ILE A 403 -15.25 7.75 -11.42
N GLU A 404 -13.96 7.92 -11.74
CA GLU A 404 -13.31 9.21 -11.80
C GLU A 404 -13.98 10.14 -12.82
N GLN A 405 -14.57 9.59 -13.89
CA GLN A 405 -15.35 10.36 -14.89
C GLN A 405 -16.64 10.93 -14.30
N TYR A 406 -17.13 10.36 -13.20
CA TYR A 406 -18.34 10.81 -12.49
C TYR A 406 -18.00 11.67 -11.26
N ASP A 407 -16.74 12.06 -11.09
CA ASP A 407 -16.24 12.79 -9.90
C ASP A 407 -16.38 12.02 -8.60
N ILE A 408 -16.38 10.69 -8.68
CA ILE A 408 -16.38 9.77 -7.54
C ILE A 408 -14.95 9.36 -7.29
N SER A 409 -14.50 9.50 -6.03
CA SER A 409 -13.11 9.22 -5.68
C SER A 409 -12.87 7.75 -5.32
N ARG A 410 -13.69 7.20 -4.44
CA ARG A 410 -13.60 5.82 -3.93
C ARG A 410 -14.85 5.48 -3.12
N GLY A 411 -15.13 4.21 -2.90
CA GLY A 411 -16.21 3.79 -2.00
C GLY A 411 -17.08 2.67 -2.54
N LEU A 412 -18.39 2.80 -2.36
CA LEU A 412 -19.38 1.85 -2.82
C LEU A 412 -20.15 2.45 -3.99
N VAL A 413 -20.23 1.73 -5.11
CA VAL A 413 -20.93 2.16 -6.31
C VAL A 413 -21.94 1.09 -6.72
N SER A 414 -23.22 1.46 -6.77
CA SER A 414 -24.32 0.60 -7.26
C SER A 414 -24.61 0.95 -8.71
N TYR A 415 -24.48 -0.02 -9.58
CA TYR A 415 -24.84 0.04 -11.00
C TYR A 415 -26.09 -0.79 -11.21
N ARG A 416 -27.17 -0.19 -11.69
CA ARG A 416 -28.46 -0.86 -11.90
C ARG A 416 -28.93 -0.73 -13.34
N VAL A 417 -29.51 -1.83 -13.86
CA VAL A 417 -30.17 -1.86 -15.16
C VAL A 417 -31.34 -2.83 -15.12
N THR A 418 -32.39 -2.53 -15.85
CA THR A 418 -33.55 -3.42 -16.00
C THR A 418 -33.33 -4.39 -17.16
N LEU A 419 -33.30 -5.69 -16.83
CA LEU A 419 -33.20 -6.76 -17.81
C LEU A 419 -34.60 -7.20 -18.22
N PRO A 420 -34.87 -7.45 -19.51
CA PRO A 420 -36.12 -8.07 -19.95
C PRO A 420 -36.23 -9.53 -19.48
N ALA A 421 -37.42 -10.14 -19.58
CA ALA A 421 -37.54 -11.59 -19.50
C ALA A 421 -36.63 -12.25 -20.55
N GLY A 422 -36.04 -13.39 -20.21
CA GLY A 422 -35.07 -14.04 -21.10
C GLY A 422 -34.45 -15.30 -20.50
N PRO A 423 -33.75 -16.08 -21.33
CA PRO A 423 -33.07 -17.31 -20.89
C PRO A 423 -31.95 -17.03 -19.88
N ALA A 424 -31.42 -18.09 -19.29
CA ALA A 424 -30.16 -18.04 -18.60
C ALA A 424 -29.05 -17.53 -19.54
N GLY A 425 -28.03 -16.85 -18.97
CA GLY A 425 -27.00 -16.28 -19.80
C GLY A 425 -25.78 -15.86 -19.00
N LYS A 426 -24.72 -15.46 -19.67
CA LYS A 426 -23.46 -15.01 -19.07
C LYS A 426 -23.40 -13.49 -19.09
N LEU A 427 -23.25 -12.91 -17.91
CA LEU A 427 -22.93 -11.49 -17.71
C LEU A 427 -21.41 -11.33 -17.70
N GLU A 428 -20.87 -10.42 -18.51
CA GLU A 428 -19.44 -10.17 -18.62
C GLU A 428 -19.18 -8.67 -18.60
N ALA A 429 -18.20 -8.23 -17.81
CA ALA A 429 -17.70 -6.87 -17.81
C ALA A 429 -16.30 -6.84 -18.45
N ALA A 430 -15.96 -5.75 -19.15
CA ALA A 430 -14.63 -5.60 -19.71
C ALA A 430 -13.57 -5.55 -18.59
N LYS A 431 -13.87 -4.86 -17.48
CA LYS A 431 -13.01 -4.79 -16.28
C LYS A 431 -13.85 -4.40 -15.06
N VAL A 432 -13.50 -4.96 -13.91
CA VAL A 432 -14.06 -4.60 -12.60
C VAL A 432 -12.93 -4.14 -11.70
N ARG A 433 -13.08 -3.00 -11.04
CA ARG A 433 -12.11 -2.44 -10.11
C ARG A 433 -12.83 -1.90 -8.86
N ASP A 434 -12.96 -2.70 -7.73
CA ASP A 434 -12.15 -3.91 -7.52
C ASP A 434 -12.99 -5.15 -7.26
N LEU A 435 -13.91 -5.13 -6.28
CA LEU A 435 -14.80 -6.24 -5.92
C LEU A 435 -16.24 -5.88 -6.23
N ALA A 436 -17.03 -6.82 -6.74
CA ALA A 436 -18.44 -6.58 -7.00
C ALA A 436 -19.31 -7.77 -6.62
N TRP A 437 -20.48 -7.48 -6.05
CA TRP A 437 -21.55 -8.43 -5.77
C TRP A 437 -22.65 -8.21 -6.79
N VAL A 438 -23.01 -9.27 -7.51
CA VAL A 438 -24.04 -9.24 -8.55
C VAL A 438 -25.33 -9.82 -8.01
N SER A 439 -26.42 -9.10 -8.15
CA SER A 439 -27.75 -9.52 -7.69
C SER A 439 -28.83 -9.30 -8.75
N ILE A 440 -29.88 -10.15 -8.71
CA ILE A 440 -31.12 -10.01 -9.45
C ILE A 440 -32.26 -9.84 -8.45
N ASP A 441 -33.04 -8.75 -8.58
CA ASP A 441 -34.11 -8.38 -7.65
C ASP A 441 -33.69 -8.48 -6.16
N GLY A 442 -32.47 -8.05 -5.86
CA GLY A 442 -31.89 -8.07 -4.52
C GLY A 442 -31.34 -9.44 -4.05
N LYS A 443 -31.49 -10.50 -4.82
CA LYS A 443 -30.90 -11.80 -4.51
C LYS A 443 -29.49 -11.89 -5.13
N GLN A 444 -28.46 -12.05 -4.30
CA GLN A 444 -27.11 -12.24 -4.79
C GLN A 444 -26.96 -13.55 -5.56
N ILE A 445 -26.35 -13.49 -6.73
CA ILE A 445 -26.15 -14.61 -7.65
C ILE A 445 -24.67 -14.90 -7.94
N GLY A 446 -23.77 -13.94 -7.71
CA GLY A 446 -22.35 -14.12 -7.92
C GLY A 446 -21.52 -12.93 -7.46
N THR A 447 -20.21 -13.05 -7.68
CA THR A 447 -19.21 -12.02 -7.38
C THR A 447 -18.23 -11.87 -8.54
N MET A 448 -17.73 -10.65 -8.74
CA MET A 448 -16.59 -10.37 -9.61
C MET A 448 -15.45 -9.84 -8.75
N ASP A 449 -14.20 -10.25 -9.04
CA ASP A 449 -13.05 -9.95 -8.20
C ASP A 449 -11.78 -9.79 -9.05
N THR A 450 -11.16 -8.62 -8.96
CA THR A 450 -9.93 -8.28 -9.67
C THR A 450 -8.75 -9.16 -9.27
N ARG A 451 -8.65 -9.60 -8.01
CA ARG A 451 -7.57 -10.47 -7.53
C ARG A 451 -7.49 -11.79 -8.32
N TYR A 452 -8.66 -12.29 -8.77
CA TYR A 452 -8.79 -13.52 -9.53
C TYR A 452 -9.12 -13.29 -11.00
N ARG A 453 -9.07 -12.03 -11.48
CA ARG A 453 -9.46 -11.62 -12.85
C ARG A 453 -10.84 -12.17 -13.25
N ARG A 454 -11.73 -12.33 -12.29
CA ARG A 454 -13.08 -12.83 -12.50
C ARG A 454 -14.02 -11.67 -12.80
N PHE A 455 -14.42 -11.51 -14.06
CA PHE A 455 -15.26 -10.42 -14.53
C PHE A 455 -16.55 -10.92 -15.17
N SER A 456 -16.98 -12.15 -14.87
CA SER A 456 -18.21 -12.72 -15.37
C SER A 456 -19.01 -13.46 -14.30
N VAL A 457 -20.34 -13.50 -14.47
CA VAL A 457 -21.27 -14.22 -13.60
C VAL A 457 -22.39 -14.81 -14.46
N ASP A 458 -22.77 -16.07 -14.17
CA ASP A 458 -23.92 -16.71 -14.82
C ASP A 458 -25.24 -16.21 -14.24
N LEU A 459 -26.13 -15.71 -15.10
CA LEU A 459 -27.46 -15.23 -14.75
C LEU A 459 -28.51 -16.34 -14.94
N PRO A 460 -29.45 -16.50 -14.00
CA PRO A 460 -30.56 -17.42 -14.17
C PRO A 460 -31.53 -16.95 -15.27
N ALA A 461 -32.34 -17.87 -15.78
CA ALA A 461 -33.50 -17.54 -16.65
C ALA A 461 -34.51 -16.65 -15.90
N ARG A 462 -35.08 -15.73 -16.60
CA ARG A 462 -36.04 -14.72 -16.08
C ARG A 462 -37.37 -14.79 -16.84
N SER A 463 -38.46 -15.11 -16.14
CA SER A 463 -39.83 -15.15 -16.73
C SER A 463 -40.48 -13.78 -16.84
N LYS A 464 -39.95 -12.75 -16.20
CA LYS A 464 -40.42 -11.35 -16.19
C LYS A 464 -39.20 -10.41 -16.17
N PRO A 465 -39.41 -9.11 -16.49
CA PRO A 465 -38.34 -8.12 -16.29
C PRO A 465 -37.82 -8.13 -14.86
N ALA A 466 -36.51 -7.97 -14.69
CA ALA A 466 -35.82 -8.03 -13.39
C ALA A 466 -34.76 -6.94 -13.29
N THR A 467 -34.49 -6.47 -12.09
CA THR A 467 -33.42 -5.50 -11.83
C THR A 467 -32.10 -6.23 -11.60
N LEU A 468 -31.14 -6.05 -12.51
CA LEU A 468 -29.74 -6.39 -12.26
C LEU A 468 -29.10 -5.26 -11.46
N GLU A 469 -28.45 -5.60 -10.36
CA GLU A 469 -27.60 -4.70 -9.60
C GLU A 469 -26.20 -5.28 -9.46
N ILE A 470 -25.20 -4.45 -9.74
CA ILE A 470 -23.79 -4.71 -9.48
C ILE A 470 -23.35 -3.71 -8.40
N LEU A 471 -23.22 -4.15 -7.14
CA LEU A 471 -22.67 -3.37 -6.05
C LEU A 471 -21.16 -3.54 -6.05
N LEU A 472 -20.43 -2.49 -6.38
CA LEU A 472 -18.98 -2.46 -6.49
C LEU A 472 -18.37 -1.76 -5.29
N TYR A 473 -17.30 -2.34 -4.74
CA TYR A 473 -16.46 -1.76 -3.70
C TYR A 473 -15.04 -1.52 -4.22
N THR A 474 -14.57 -0.28 -4.10
CA THR A 474 -13.19 0.08 -4.41
C THR A 474 -12.34 -0.13 -3.17
N ILE A 475 -11.29 -0.95 -3.25
CA ILE A 475 -10.42 -1.21 -2.11
C ILE A 475 -9.33 -0.12 -2.04
N ALA A 476 -8.41 -0.11 -3.01
CA ALA A 476 -7.31 0.84 -3.06
C ALA A 476 -6.76 0.91 -4.49
N ARG A 477 -6.17 2.04 -4.87
CA ARG A 477 -5.42 2.11 -6.14
C ARG A 477 -4.04 1.55 -5.99
N VAL A 478 -3.58 0.90 -7.06
CA VAL A 478 -2.22 0.37 -7.15
C VAL A 478 -1.21 1.51 -6.91
N ASN A 479 -0.23 1.25 -6.05
CA ASN A 479 0.76 2.23 -5.61
C ASN A 479 2.11 2.10 -6.32
N PHE A 480 2.35 1.03 -7.08
CA PHE A 480 3.65 0.74 -7.66
C PHE A 480 3.55 0.23 -9.11
N GLY A 481 4.60 0.52 -9.91
CA GLY A 481 4.71 0.04 -11.30
C GLY A 481 3.83 0.82 -12.27
N VAL A 482 3.71 0.28 -13.49
CA VAL A 482 2.91 0.90 -14.58
C VAL A 482 1.41 0.84 -14.30
N GLU A 483 0.99 -0.03 -13.42
CA GLU A 483 -0.41 -0.22 -12.99
C GLU A 483 -0.94 0.93 -12.11
N ILE A 484 -0.14 1.92 -11.77
CA ILE A 484 -0.59 3.14 -11.03
C ILE A 484 -1.70 3.92 -11.76
N HIS A 485 -1.91 3.68 -13.07
CA HIS A 485 -3.06 4.21 -13.82
C HIS A 485 -4.37 3.46 -13.50
N ASP A 486 -4.58 3.09 -12.25
CA ASP A 486 -5.63 2.23 -11.77
C ASP A 486 -6.96 2.99 -11.58
N ARG A 487 -7.69 3.21 -12.69
CA ARG A 487 -9.04 3.76 -12.66
C ARG A 487 -10.01 2.75 -12.06
N LYS A 488 -10.85 3.24 -11.15
CA LYS A 488 -11.80 2.42 -10.39
C LYS A 488 -13.16 2.31 -11.07
N GLY A 489 -13.97 1.36 -10.60
CA GLY A 489 -15.34 1.18 -11.06
C GLY A 489 -15.57 0.00 -12.00
N LEU A 490 -16.76 -0.01 -12.58
CA LEU A 490 -17.16 -0.96 -13.61
C LEU A 490 -16.86 -0.34 -14.98
N HIS A 491 -15.97 -0.96 -15.73
CA HIS A 491 -15.62 -0.48 -17.05
C HIS A 491 -16.44 -1.21 -18.11
N GLY A 492 -17.17 -0.45 -18.94
CA GLY A 492 -17.95 -0.99 -20.03
C GLY A 492 -17.08 -1.41 -21.24
N PRO A 493 -17.68 -2.13 -22.20
CA PRO A 493 -19.07 -2.57 -22.18
C PRO A 493 -19.31 -3.68 -21.16
N VAL A 494 -20.53 -3.72 -20.59
CA VAL A 494 -21.04 -4.86 -19.85
C VAL A 494 -21.97 -5.63 -20.77
N LEU A 495 -21.69 -6.90 -20.98
CA LEU A 495 -22.35 -7.74 -21.97
C LEU A 495 -23.24 -8.78 -21.30
N LEU A 496 -24.40 -9.05 -21.85
CA LEU A 496 -25.22 -10.23 -21.55
C LEU A 496 -25.30 -11.09 -22.82
N ASN A 497 -24.73 -12.28 -22.77
CA ASN A 497 -24.63 -13.18 -23.93
C ASN A 497 -24.00 -12.48 -25.15
N GLY A 498 -22.96 -11.69 -24.93
CA GLY A 498 -22.25 -10.95 -25.98
C GLY A 498 -22.94 -9.67 -26.45
N GLN A 499 -24.14 -9.34 -25.95
CA GLN A 499 -24.83 -8.10 -26.30
C GLN A 499 -24.66 -7.03 -25.22
N PRO A 500 -24.35 -5.77 -25.56
CA PRO A 500 -24.16 -4.72 -24.59
C PRO A 500 -25.45 -4.39 -23.83
N LEU A 501 -25.33 -4.22 -22.53
CA LEU A 501 -26.38 -3.67 -21.67
C LEU A 501 -26.25 -2.16 -21.62
N GLU A 502 -27.32 -1.44 -21.84
CA GLU A 502 -27.38 0.01 -21.86
C GLU A 502 -28.36 0.57 -20.85
N ASN A 503 -28.31 1.90 -20.63
CA ASN A 503 -29.20 2.65 -19.73
C ASN A 503 -29.05 2.26 -18.26
N TRP A 504 -27.86 2.50 -17.75
CA TRP A 504 -27.47 2.22 -16.36
C TRP A 504 -27.80 3.39 -15.44
N ASP A 505 -28.34 3.09 -14.27
CA ASP A 505 -28.47 4.00 -13.14
C ASP A 505 -27.34 3.76 -12.15
N ILE A 506 -26.55 4.81 -11.87
CA ILE A 506 -25.38 4.75 -10.97
C ILE A 506 -25.68 5.57 -9.72
N ARG A 507 -25.40 4.99 -8.55
CA ARG A 507 -25.43 5.65 -7.24
C ARG A 507 -24.15 5.32 -6.48
N ALA A 508 -23.62 6.28 -5.70
CA ALA A 508 -22.38 6.04 -4.96
C ALA A 508 -22.46 6.59 -3.55
N ILE A 509 -21.84 5.86 -2.62
CA ILE A 509 -21.34 6.38 -1.35
C ILE A 509 -19.87 6.67 -1.58
N ASP A 510 -19.54 7.94 -1.87
CA ASP A 510 -18.17 8.40 -2.10
C ASP A 510 -17.54 8.74 -0.75
N PHE A 511 -16.51 8.02 -0.35
CA PHE A 511 -15.74 8.31 0.86
C PHE A 511 -14.65 9.32 0.52
N ASP A 512 -14.74 10.51 1.10
CA ASP A 512 -13.76 11.59 0.95
C ASP A 512 -12.39 11.26 1.60
N ALA A 513 -11.55 12.29 1.73
CA ALA A 513 -10.22 12.16 2.34
C ALA A 513 -10.25 11.53 3.75
N ASP A 514 -11.20 11.93 4.57
CA ASP A 514 -11.33 11.49 5.96
C ASP A 514 -12.29 10.30 6.12
N ALA A 515 -12.81 9.78 5.00
CA ALA A 515 -13.78 8.69 4.96
C ALA A 515 -14.98 8.93 5.90
N VAL A 516 -15.60 10.11 5.79
CA VAL A 516 -16.74 10.52 6.61
C VAL A 516 -17.92 9.59 6.35
N LEU A 517 -18.61 9.20 7.44
CA LEU A 517 -19.81 8.38 7.35
C LEU A 517 -20.93 9.10 6.58
N PRO A 518 -21.62 8.41 5.66
CA PRO A 518 -22.81 8.95 5.02
C PRO A 518 -23.95 9.11 6.07
N PRO A 519 -25.02 9.85 5.77
CA PRO A 519 -26.23 9.85 6.59
C PRO A 519 -26.83 8.45 6.68
N LEU A 520 -26.99 7.92 7.91
CA LEU A 520 -27.46 6.56 8.16
C LEU A 520 -28.77 6.54 8.92
N MET A 521 -29.77 5.85 8.41
CA MET A 521 -31.04 5.61 9.08
C MET A 521 -31.00 4.27 9.81
N TRP A 522 -30.77 4.32 11.11
CA TRP A 522 -30.62 3.15 11.94
C TRP A 522 -31.95 2.45 12.21
N LYS A 523 -31.93 1.11 12.16
CA LYS A 523 -33.03 0.25 12.57
C LYS A 523 -32.52 -0.78 13.55
N THR A 524 -33.30 -1.03 14.61
CA THR A 524 -33.01 -2.11 15.55
C THR A 524 -33.17 -3.46 14.82
N GLY A 525 -32.20 -4.34 15.01
CA GLY A 525 -32.21 -5.68 14.43
C GLY A 525 -31.04 -5.93 13.49
N ARG A 526 -30.99 -7.16 12.97
CA ARG A 526 -29.90 -7.64 12.12
C ARG A 526 -30.25 -7.45 10.65
N ALA A 527 -29.44 -6.67 9.94
CA ALA A 527 -29.55 -6.57 8.48
C ALA A 527 -29.10 -7.87 7.80
N GLN A 528 -29.62 -8.10 6.59
CA GLN A 528 -29.10 -9.11 5.66
C GLN A 528 -28.27 -8.43 4.57
N GLY A 529 -27.17 -9.06 4.15
CA GLY A 529 -26.25 -8.55 3.13
C GLY A 529 -25.40 -7.38 3.62
N ALA A 530 -24.94 -6.56 2.68
CA ALA A 530 -24.07 -5.42 2.96
C ALA A 530 -24.78 -4.35 3.81
N ALA A 531 -24.22 -4.01 4.94
CA ALA A 531 -24.84 -3.07 5.89
C ALA A 531 -23.82 -2.36 6.79
N PHE A 532 -24.20 -1.19 7.24
CA PHE A 532 -23.59 -0.50 8.39
C PHE A 532 -24.20 -1.04 9.68
N TRP A 533 -23.37 -1.20 10.69
CA TRP A 533 -23.74 -1.70 12.01
C TRP A 533 -23.28 -0.71 13.07
N ARG A 534 -24.12 -0.45 14.07
CA ARG A 534 -23.81 0.47 15.17
C ARG A 534 -23.81 -0.25 16.50
N GLY A 535 -22.73 -0.05 17.25
CA GLY A 535 -22.53 -0.51 18.63
C GLY A 535 -21.67 0.48 19.37
N GLY A 536 -21.21 0.11 20.56
CA GLY A 536 -20.34 0.98 21.34
C GLY A 536 -19.93 0.33 22.65
N PHE A 537 -18.97 0.99 23.30
CA PHE A 537 -18.41 0.58 24.59
C PHE A 537 -18.16 1.80 25.48
N ASP A 538 -18.10 1.56 26.79
CA ASP A 538 -17.77 2.59 27.76
C ASP A 538 -16.41 2.32 28.39
N VAL A 539 -15.60 3.38 28.57
CA VAL A 539 -14.33 3.33 29.29
C VAL A 539 -14.25 4.42 30.37
N THR A 540 -13.62 4.08 31.48
CA THR A 540 -13.32 5.04 32.54
C THR A 540 -12.01 5.79 32.30
N GLN A 541 -11.09 5.16 31.59
CA GLN A 541 -9.80 5.72 31.21
C GLN A 541 -9.47 5.30 29.77
N SER A 542 -8.99 6.24 28.97
CA SER A 542 -8.53 5.95 27.61
C SER A 542 -7.14 5.30 27.61
N GLY A 543 -6.88 4.46 26.62
CA GLY A 543 -5.61 3.79 26.38
C GLY A 543 -5.66 3.10 25.04
N ASP A 544 -4.52 2.71 24.49
CA ASP A 544 -4.46 1.99 23.23
C ASP A 544 -5.15 0.62 23.36
N THR A 545 -5.77 0.16 22.29
CA THR A 545 -6.36 -1.17 22.22
C THR A 545 -6.40 -1.68 20.79
N PHE A 546 -6.64 -2.98 20.60
CA PHE A 546 -6.75 -3.62 19.30
C PHE A 546 -8.15 -4.26 19.18
N LEU A 547 -9.00 -3.67 18.35
CA LEU A 547 -10.36 -4.16 18.12
C LEU A 547 -10.34 -5.46 17.35
N ASP A 548 -10.85 -6.56 17.91
CA ASP A 548 -10.93 -7.86 17.25
C ASP A 548 -12.10 -7.92 16.27
N LEU A 549 -11.79 -7.91 14.99
CA LEU A 549 -12.73 -8.01 13.86
C LEU A 549 -12.86 -9.45 13.32
N SER A 550 -12.28 -10.45 13.98
CA SER A 550 -12.25 -11.83 13.50
C SER A 550 -13.65 -12.46 13.32
N GLY A 551 -14.68 -11.93 13.97
CA GLY A 551 -16.10 -12.32 13.80
C GLY A 551 -16.82 -11.68 12.61
N TRP A 552 -16.21 -10.71 11.95
CA TRP A 552 -16.74 -9.94 10.83
C TRP A 552 -16.25 -10.50 9.49
N GLY A 553 -16.71 -9.92 8.40
CA GLY A 553 -16.35 -10.33 7.04
C GLY A 553 -15.31 -9.41 6.41
N GLN A 554 -15.78 -8.43 5.65
CA GLN A 554 -14.96 -7.44 4.94
C GLN A 554 -15.62 -6.07 5.00
N GLY A 555 -14.84 -5.02 5.28
CA GLY A 555 -15.41 -3.69 5.30
C GLY A 555 -14.52 -2.62 5.91
N ILE A 556 -15.15 -1.67 6.62
CA ILE A 556 -14.51 -0.46 7.18
C ILE A 556 -15.02 -0.24 8.60
N VAL A 557 -14.16 0.28 9.49
CA VAL A 557 -14.49 0.57 10.89
C VAL A 557 -14.28 2.05 11.20
N TRP A 558 -15.23 2.63 11.94
CA TRP A 558 -15.15 3.98 12.53
C TRP A 558 -15.33 3.90 14.03
N VAL A 559 -14.58 4.72 14.75
CA VAL A 559 -14.78 4.97 16.20
C VAL A 559 -14.92 6.47 16.42
N ASN A 560 -16.00 6.88 17.07
CA ASN A 560 -16.32 8.30 17.29
C ASN A 560 -16.29 9.13 15.98
N GLY A 561 -16.71 8.55 14.86
CA GLY A 561 -16.69 9.16 13.53
C GLY A 561 -15.32 9.17 12.83
N ARG A 562 -14.25 8.73 13.48
CA ARG A 562 -12.92 8.60 12.86
C ARG A 562 -12.76 7.24 12.20
N CYS A 563 -12.41 7.19 10.95
CA CYS A 563 -12.17 5.96 10.21
C CYS A 563 -10.84 5.32 10.64
N LEU A 564 -10.90 4.11 11.19
CA LEU A 564 -9.69 3.35 11.53
C LEU A 564 -9.05 2.68 10.31
N GLY A 565 -9.85 2.30 9.32
CA GLY A 565 -9.36 1.63 8.12
C GLY A 565 -10.27 0.51 7.64
N ARG A 566 -9.72 -0.27 6.70
CA ARG A 566 -10.32 -1.49 6.14
C ARG A 566 -9.96 -2.70 7.00
N TYR A 567 -10.88 -3.64 7.07
CA TYR A 567 -10.61 -4.97 7.64
C TYR A 567 -11.09 -6.06 6.67
N TRP A 568 -10.47 -7.22 6.76
CA TRP A 568 -10.86 -8.39 5.98
C TRP A 568 -10.52 -9.68 6.74
N SER A 569 -11.52 -10.51 6.95
CA SER A 569 -11.38 -11.75 7.75
C SER A 569 -10.42 -12.79 7.16
N ILE A 570 -10.04 -12.68 5.88
CA ILE A 570 -9.04 -13.58 5.29
C ILE A 570 -7.66 -13.43 5.94
N GLY A 571 -7.40 -12.29 6.61
CA GLY A 571 -6.13 -12.02 7.28
C GLY A 571 -5.01 -11.54 6.35
N PRO A 572 -3.78 -11.43 6.86
CA PRO A 572 -3.26 -12.00 8.13
C PRO A 572 -3.69 -11.23 9.39
N THR A 573 -3.95 -9.94 9.27
CA THR A 573 -4.34 -9.08 10.39
C THR A 573 -5.81 -9.29 10.72
N GLN A 574 -6.11 -9.59 12.00
CA GLN A 574 -7.50 -9.79 12.48
C GLN A 574 -7.95 -8.65 13.40
N THR A 575 -7.05 -7.79 13.83
CA THR A 575 -7.32 -6.69 14.75
C THR A 575 -7.07 -5.34 14.08
N MET A 576 -7.73 -4.29 14.58
CA MET A 576 -7.48 -2.91 14.18
C MET A 576 -7.02 -2.09 15.38
N TYR A 577 -5.90 -1.38 15.21
CA TYR A 577 -5.35 -0.49 16.24
C TYR A 577 -6.26 0.71 16.45
N LEU A 578 -6.69 0.90 17.70
CA LEU A 578 -7.42 2.08 18.16
C LEU A 578 -6.55 2.87 19.13
N PRO A 579 -6.03 4.04 18.75
CA PRO A 579 -5.23 4.90 19.60
C PRO A 579 -6.02 5.47 20.79
N GLY A 580 -5.41 5.49 21.95
CA GLY A 580 -6.02 6.03 23.17
C GLY A 580 -6.56 7.46 23.04
N PRO A 581 -5.84 8.41 22.41
CA PRO A 581 -6.32 9.79 22.20
C PRO A 581 -7.61 9.91 21.35
N TRP A 582 -7.98 8.88 20.61
CA TRP A 582 -9.20 8.87 19.79
C TRP A 582 -10.42 8.38 20.57
N MET A 583 -10.22 7.86 21.77
CA MET A 583 -11.28 7.49 22.69
C MET A 583 -11.68 8.66 23.60
N LYS A 584 -12.92 8.60 24.05
CA LYS A 584 -13.50 9.52 25.06
C LYS A 584 -13.72 8.75 26.36
N GLN A 585 -13.59 9.42 27.50
CA GLN A 585 -14.14 8.88 28.75
C GLN A 585 -15.67 8.74 28.60
N GLY A 586 -16.23 7.67 29.12
CA GLY A 586 -17.61 7.29 28.89
C GLY A 586 -17.83 6.57 27.60
N HIS A 587 -18.93 6.88 26.92
CA HIS A 587 -19.38 6.15 25.73
C HIS A 587 -18.58 6.47 24.48
N ASN A 588 -18.18 5.40 23.76
CA ASN A 588 -17.53 5.44 22.47
C ASN A 588 -18.39 4.69 21.44
N GLU A 589 -18.84 5.39 20.43
CA GLU A 589 -19.61 4.81 19.34
C GLU A 589 -18.67 4.09 18.36
N VAL A 590 -19.07 2.89 17.92
CA VAL A 590 -18.40 2.13 16.88
C VAL A 590 -19.37 1.86 15.74
N VAL A 591 -18.98 2.23 14.54
CA VAL A 591 -19.70 1.91 13.32
C VAL A 591 -18.85 0.98 12.46
N VAL A 592 -19.44 -0.11 11.99
CA VAL A 592 -18.80 -1.08 11.10
C VAL A 592 -19.63 -1.19 9.83
N LEU A 593 -19.02 -0.91 8.68
CA LEU A 593 -19.54 -1.35 7.39
C LEU A 593 -19.09 -2.79 7.19
N ASP A 594 -20.00 -3.73 7.00
CA ASP A 594 -19.69 -5.10 6.59
C ASP A 594 -20.41 -5.44 5.28
N LEU A 595 -19.64 -5.89 4.29
CA LEU A 595 -20.11 -6.11 2.91
C LEU A 595 -20.62 -7.54 2.69
N THR A 596 -20.29 -8.47 3.60
CA THR A 596 -20.58 -9.91 3.44
C THR A 596 -21.52 -10.45 4.53
N GLY A 597 -21.79 -9.66 5.55
CA GLY A 597 -22.54 -10.00 6.75
C GLY A 597 -21.67 -10.66 7.83
N PRO A 598 -21.72 -10.17 9.08
CA PRO A 598 -20.91 -10.69 10.15
C PRO A 598 -21.37 -12.09 10.59
N ARG A 599 -20.39 -12.98 10.86
CA ARG A 599 -20.63 -14.27 11.53
C ARG A 599 -21.04 -14.05 12.98
N SER A 600 -20.41 -13.04 13.62
CA SER A 600 -20.74 -12.59 14.97
C SER A 600 -20.64 -11.07 15.01
N ALA A 601 -21.78 -10.38 15.20
CA ALA A 601 -21.85 -8.93 15.32
C ALA A 601 -21.42 -8.47 16.75
N ARG A 602 -20.18 -8.80 17.12
CA ARG A 602 -19.52 -8.45 18.39
C ARG A 602 -18.08 -8.05 18.13
N ILE A 603 -17.57 -7.15 18.95
CA ILE A 603 -16.16 -6.73 18.98
C ILE A 603 -15.72 -6.69 20.44
N GLU A 604 -14.45 -6.99 20.68
CA GLU A 604 -13.75 -6.71 21.93
C GLU A 604 -12.44 -5.97 21.66
N GLY A 605 -11.90 -5.29 22.67
CA GLY A 605 -10.60 -4.65 22.58
C GLY A 605 -9.54 -5.51 23.27
N LEU A 606 -8.54 -5.93 22.52
CA LEU A 606 -7.42 -6.73 23.02
C LEU A 606 -6.26 -5.83 23.44
N THR A 607 -5.41 -6.33 24.34
CA THR A 607 -4.16 -5.65 24.75
C THR A 607 -2.97 -5.96 23.82
N MET A 608 -3.13 -6.92 22.90
CA MET A 608 -2.14 -7.31 21.91
C MET A 608 -2.80 -7.47 20.54
N PRO A 609 -2.11 -7.12 19.44
CA PRO A 609 -2.63 -7.32 18.09
C PRO A 609 -2.61 -8.78 17.67
N ILE A 610 -3.45 -9.12 16.70
CA ILE A 610 -3.38 -10.38 15.95
C ILE A 610 -2.99 -10.01 14.52
N LEU A 611 -1.72 -10.20 14.15
CA LEU A 611 -1.16 -9.79 12.86
C LEU A 611 -0.87 -10.97 11.92
N ASP A 612 -0.90 -12.21 12.39
CA ASP A 612 -0.38 -13.38 11.68
C ASP A 612 -1.40 -14.53 11.54
N LYS A 613 -2.69 -14.22 11.48
CA LYS A 613 -3.74 -15.24 11.40
C LYS A 613 -4.43 -15.21 10.04
N LEU A 614 -3.95 -16.02 9.12
CA LEU A 614 -4.62 -16.27 7.84
C LEU A 614 -5.85 -17.15 7.98
N ARG A 615 -6.87 -16.87 7.16
CA ARG A 615 -8.11 -17.63 7.03
C ARG A 615 -8.54 -17.70 5.55
N PRO A 616 -7.78 -18.37 4.70
CA PRO A 616 -8.05 -18.45 3.27
C PRO A 616 -9.40 -19.11 2.96
N GLU A 617 -9.92 -19.93 3.87
CA GLU A 617 -11.25 -20.56 3.77
C GLU A 617 -12.41 -19.56 3.84
N LEU A 618 -12.15 -18.33 4.30
CA LEU A 618 -13.14 -17.24 4.36
C LEU A 618 -13.11 -16.35 3.11
N ASP A 619 -12.22 -16.59 2.17
CA ASP A 619 -12.20 -15.88 0.89
C ASP A 619 -13.29 -16.42 -0.05
N LEU A 620 -14.47 -15.80 0.00
CA LEU A 620 -15.63 -16.19 -0.78
C LEU A 620 -15.45 -16.04 -2.29
N ALA A 621 -14.49 -15.22 -2.71
CA ALA A 621 -14.17 -15.02 -4.12
C ALA A 621 -13.14 -16.02 -4.64
N ARG A 622 -12.40 -16.70 -3.76
CA ARG A 622 -11.45 -17.73 -4.16
C ARG A 622 -12.20 -18.82 -4.92
N PRO A 623 -11.85 -19.09 -6.19
CA PRO A 623 -12.54 -20.15 -6.93
C PRO A 623 -12.37 -21.47 -6.18
N PRO A 624 -13.46 -22.16 -5.82
CA PRO A 624 -13.32 -23.56 -5.53
C PRO A 624 -12.77 -24.22 -6.79
N SER A 625 -11.82 -25.17 -6.64
CA SER A 625 -11.37 -25.99 -7.75
C SER A 625 -12.54 -26.89 -8.18
N LYS A 626 -13.44 -26.33 -9.01
CA LYS A 626 -14.58 -27.07 -9.59
C LYS A 626 -14.16 -27.85 -10.82
N VAL A 627 -12.90 -27.76 -11.20
CA VAL A 627 -12.39 -28.38 -12.40
C VAL A 627 -11.23 -29.28 -12.09
N LYS A 628 -11.04 -30.29 -12.91
CA LYS A 628 -9.87 -31.16 -12.90
C LYS A 628 -9.20 -31.16 -14.27
N PRO A 629 -7.88 -31.45 -14.34
CA PRO A 629 -7.20 -31.58 -15.61
C PRO A 629 -7.86 -32.60 -16.53
N ALA A 630 -8.00 -32.27 -17.81
CA ALA A 630 -8.54 -33.12 -18.86
C ALA A 630 -7.46 -33.38 -19.92
N LEU A 631 -6.35 -34.01 -19.49
CA LEU A 631 -5.19 -34.27 -20.33
C LEU A 631 -5.17 -35.69 -20.91
N ASP A 632 -6.14 -36.53 -20.57
CA ASP A 632 -6.21 -37.91 -21.06
C ASP A 632 -6.35 -37.91 -22.59
N GLY A 633 -5.38 -38.51 -23.28
CA GLY A 633 -5.33 -38.56 -24.75
C GLY A 633 -4.86 -37.24 -25.43
N VAL A 634 -4.57 -36.18 -24.67
CA VAL A 634 -3.98 -34.96 -25.23
C VAL A 634 -2.47 -35.17 -25.39
N LYS A 635 -1.96 -34.97 -26.62
CA LYS A 635 -0.54 -35.05 -26.89
C LYS A 635 0.17 -33.79 -26.38
N PRO A 636 1.29 -33.91 -25.63
CA PRO A 636 2.09 -32.76 -25.30
C PRO A 636 2.58 -31.96 -26.51
N ALA A 637 2.51 -30.65 -26.42
CA ALA A 637 3.12 -29.71 -27.36
C ALA A 637 4.66 -29.81 -27.30
N HIS A 638 5.17 -30.02 -26.11
CA HIS A 638 6.59 -30.22 -25.81
C HIS A 638 6.78 -31.05 -24.55
N GLU A 639 7.83 -31.87 -24.53
CA GLU A 639 8.33 -32.58 -23.37
C GLU A 639 9.84 -32.38 -23.30
N GLY A 640 10.38 -32.03 -22.11
CA GLY A 640 11.80 -31.73 -21.97
C GLY A 640 12.27 -31.61 -20.53
N GLU A 641 13.51 -31.16 -20.43
CA GLU A 641 14.17 -30.84 -19.15
C GLU A 641 14.61 -29.37 -19.16
N PHE A 642 14.31 -28.64 -18.08
CA PHE A 642 14.87 -27.29 -17.87
C PHE A 642 16.32 -27.38 -17.42
N ALA A 643 17.13 -26.38 -17.70
CA ALA A 643 18.48 -26.28 -17.18
C ALA A 643 18.45 -25.91 -15.67
N GLN A 644 19.38 -26.47 -14.91
CA GLN A 644 19.53 -26.15 -13.50
C GLN A 644 19.99 -24.67 -13.32
N GLY A 645 19.43 -23.99 -12.36
CA GLY A 645 19.81 -22.62 -12.03
C GLY A 645 18.60 -21.66 -11.93
N SER A 646 18.88 -20.36 -11.86
CA SER A 646 17.87 -19.30 -11.75
C SER A 646 17.67 -18.49 -13.04
N ALA A 647 18.44 -18.80 -14.10
CA ALA A 647 18.33 -18.10 -15.38
C ALA A 647 16.98 -18.36 -16.06
N VAL A 648 16.46 -17.32 -16.72
CA VAL A 648 15.27 -17.42 -17.57
C VAL A 648 15.56 -18.34 -18.75
N GLN A 649 14.61 -19.19 -19.11
CA GLN A 649 14.76 -20.22 -20.15
C GLN A 649 13.65 -20.16 -21.17
N ASP A 650 14.02 -19.99 -22.43
CA ASP A 650 13.10 -20.02 -23.57
C ASP A 650 13.11 -21.40 -24.23
N VAL A 651 11.93 -21.98 -24.34
CA VAL A 651 11.71 -23.27 -25.01
C VAL A 651 10.85 -23.04 -26.24
N LYS A 652 11.33 -23.46 -27.41
CA LYS A 652 10.58 -23.42 -28.68
C LYS A 652 9.91 -24.77 -28.94
N PHE A 653 8.65 -24.75 -29.35
CA PHE A 653 7.94 -25.95 -29.77
C PHE A 653 8.37 -26.33 -31.20
N ALA A 654 8.25 -27.62 -31.51
CA ALA A 654 8.60 -28.15 -32.85
C ALA A 654 7.76 -27.47 -33.95
N GLN A 655 6.52 -27.09 -33.63
CA GLN A 655 5.64 -26.29 -34.50
C GLN A 655 4.72 -25.44 -33.63
N PRO A 656 4.33 -24.24 -34.10
CA PRO A 656 3.32 -23.44 -33.39
C PRO A 656 1.98 -24.17 -33.30
N LEU A 657 1.32 -24.05 -32.16
CA LEU A 657 0.00 -24.64 -31.91
C LEU A 657 -1.01 -23.55 -31.57
N LYS A 658 -2.25 -23.73 -31.99
CA LYS A 658 -3.36 -22.87 -31.65
C LYS A 658 -4.13 -23.46 -30.47
N GLY A 659 -4.53 -22.61 -29.54
CA GLY A 659 -5.38 -22.98 -28.42
C GLY A 659 -5.63 -21.81 -27.48
N ARG A 660 -6.68 -21.96 -26.69
CA ARG A 660 -7.07 -20.99 -25.68
C ARG A 660 -6.47 -21.30 -24.31
N GLN A 661 -6.15 -22.56 -24.04
CA GLN A 661 -5.60 -23.00 -22.76
C GLN A 661 -4.18 -23.54 -22.92
N PHE A 662 -3.36 -23.29 -21.92
CA PHE A 662 -2.00 -23.80 -21.79
C PHE A 662 -1.83 -24.50 -20.47
N CYS A 663 -1.18 -25.67 -20.44
CA CYS A 663 -0.81 -26.38 -19.22
C CYS A 663 0.69 -26.60 -19.14
N LEU A 664 1.29 -26.20 -18.02
CA LEU A 664 2.62 -26.66 -17.62
C LEU A 664 2.46 -27.79 -16.61
N GLU A 665 2.98 -28.99 -16.93
CA GLU A 665 3.01 -30.14 -16.05
C GLU A 665 4.45 -30.38 -15.58
N SER A 666 4.69 -30.28 -14.29
CA SER A 666 5.97 -30.60 -13.62
C SER A 666 5.99 -32.06 -13.24
N LEU A 667 6.98 -32.81 -13.73
CA LEU A 667 7.13 -34.24 -13.47
C LEU A 667 8.02 -34.53 -12.26
N ASP A 668 8.99 -33.67 -12.00
CA ASP A 668 9.88 -33.67 -10.84
C ASP A 668 10.57 -32.31 -10.65
N ALA A 669 11.44 -32.23 -9.63
CA ALA A 669 12.21 -31.02 -9.32
C ALA A 669 13.69 -31.35 -9.10
N PHE A 670 14.59 -30.37 -9.32
CA PHE A 670 16.04 -30.54 -9.17
C PHE A 670 16.48 -30.92 -7.75
N ASP A 671 15.72 -30.53 -6.73
CA ASP A 671 16.01 -30.85 -5.33
C ASP A 671 15.47 -32.23 -4.89
N GLY A 672 14.85 -32.97 -5.80
CA GLY A 672 14.26 -34.29 -5.54
C GLY A 672 13.05 -34.29 -4.64
N LYS A 673 12.54 -33.11 -4.26
CA LYS A 673 11.35 -32.98 -3.42
C LYS A 673 10.06 -33.05 -4.27
N GLN A 674 8.95 -33.26 -3.58
CA GLN A 674 7.62 -33.38 -4.18
C GLN A 674 6.92 -32.02 -4.38
N TYR A 675 7.67 -30.98 -4.76
CA TYR A 675 7.16 -29.64 -4.92
C TYR A 675 7.48 -29.09 -6.31
N ALA A 676 6.66 -28.14 -6.79
CA ALA A 676 6.93 -27.35 -7.97
C ALA A 676 6.83 -25.86 -7.64
N ALA A 677 7.73 -25.06 -8.20
CA ALA A 677 7.72 -23.61 -8.08
C ALA A 677 8.02 -22.95 -9.43
N VAL A 678 7.30 -21.85 -9.72
CA VAL A 678 7.43 -21.06 -10.95
C VAL A 678 7.38 -19.60 -10.55
N ALA A 679 8.47 -18.85 -10.79
CA ALA A 679 8.46 -17.42 -10.54
C ALA A 679 7.65 -16.69 -11.64
N GLU A 680 7.90 -17.02 -12.90
CA GLU A 680 7.11 -16.45 -13.99
C GLU A 680 7.04 -17.44 -15.17
N LEU A 681 5.89 -17.49 -15.79
CA LEU A 681 5.61 -18.31 -16.98
C LEU A 681 4.99 -17.42 -18.06
N SER A 682 5.69 -17.23 -19.14
CA SER A 682 5.19 -16.55 -20.33
C SER A 682 5.11 -17.49 -21.52
N LEU A 683 4.27 -17.17 -22.48
CA LEU A 683 4.19 -17.91 -23.74
C LEU A 683 4.77 -17.08 -24.89
N LEU A 684 5.42 -17.75 -25.83
CA LEU A 684 6.08 -17.13 -26.96
C LEU A 684 5.19 -17.24 -28.22
N GLY A 685 5.01 -16.13 -28.88
CA GLY A 685 4.41 -16.07 -30.22
C GLY A 685 5.37 -16.53 -31.32
N VAL A 686 4.87 -16.57 -32.54
CA VAL A 686 5.66 -16.98 -33.72
C VAL A 686 6.81 -16.02 -34.01
N ASP A 687 6.75 -14.80 -33.58
CA ASP A 687 7.82 -13.78 -33.65
C ASP A 687 8.86 -13.90 -32.51
N GLY A 688 8.72 -14.90 -31.64
CA GLY A 688 9.59 -15.12 -30.47
C GLY A 688 9.38 -14.15 -29.32
N LYS A 689 8.41 -13.22 -29.38
CA LYS A 689 8.07 -12.32 -28.30
C LYS A 689 7.04 -12.96 -27.37
N THR A 690 7.03 -12.48 -26.14
CA THR A 690 6.03 -12.92 -25.15
C THR A 690 4.64 -12.42 -25.55
N LEU A 691 3.64 -13.29 -25.42
CA LEU A 691 2.23 -12.93 -25.58
C LEU A 691 1.76 -12.04 -24.42
N ASN A 692 0.78 -11.18 -24.71
CA ASN A 692 0.19 -10.31 -23.69
C ASN A 692 -0.58 -11.13 -22.64
N GLN A 693 -0.18 -11.02 -21.37
CA GLN A 693 -0.73 -11.76 -20.23
C GLN A 693 -1.93 -11.08 -19.54
N SER A 694 -2.32 -9.87 -19.96
CA SER A 694 -3.30 -9.04 -19.25
C SER A 694 -4.67 -9.71 -19.04
N ASN A 695 -5.06 -10.64 -19.93
CA ASN A 695 -6.34 -11.35 -19.88
C ASN A 695 -6.20 -12.83 -19.44
N TRP A 696 -5.00 -13.24 -19.01
CA TRP A 696 -4.79 -14.62 -18.59
C TRP A 696 -5.40 -14.87 -17.21
N THR A 697 -5.94 -16.06 -17.02
CA THR A 697 -6.48 -16.52 -15.74
C THR A 697 -5.96 -17.92 -15.41
N ILE A 698 -5.73 -18.19 -14.14
CA ILE A 698 -5.46 -19.54 -13.66
C ILE A 698 -6.79 -20.29 -13.57
N VAL A 699 -6.94 -21.34 -14.36
CA VAL A 699 -8.14 -22.20 -14.30
C VAL A 699 -7.92 -23.43 -13.44
N TYR A 700 -6.65 -23.85 -13.28
CA TYR A 700 -6.30 -24.95 -12.39
C TYR A 700 -4.87 -24.83 -11.89
N ALA A 701 -4.66 -25.13 -10.60
CA ALA A 701 -3.36 -25.39 -10.00
C ALA A 701 -3.47 -26.63 -9.11
N SER A 702 -2.49 -27.53 -9.14
CA SER A 702 -2.50 -28.76 -8.33
C SER A 702 -2.65 -28.48 -6.85
N SER A 703 -1.95 -27.46 -6.37
CA SER A 703 -2.06 -26.88 -5.02
C SER A 703 -1.33 -25.56 -4.97
N GLU A 704 -1.54 -24.81 -3.87
CA GLU A 704 -0.91 -23.53 -3.63
C GLU A 704 -0.46 -23.47 -2.17
N GLU A 705 0.77 -23.04 -1.90
CA GLU A 705 1.19 -22.72 -0.53
C GLU A 705 0.65 -21.34 -0.16
N ALA A 706 -0.23 -21.30 0.82
CA ALA A 706 -0.88 -20.06 1.25
C ALA A 706 -0.76 -19.83 2.77
N ILE A 707 0.00 -20.68 3.49
CA ILE A 707 0.10 -20.63 4.96
C ILE A 707 1.49 -20.16 5.39
N LYS A 708 2.54 -20.67 4.78
CA LYS A 708 3.93 -20.38 5.13
C LYS A 708 4.56 -19.33 4.24
N GLU A 709 4.05 -19.19 3.02
CA GLU A 709 4.47 -18.18 2.06
C GLU A 709 3.32 -17.86 1.09
N ASP A 710 3.42 -16.75 0.37
CA ASP A 710 2.49 -16.41 -0.70
C ASP A 710 2.89 -17.14 -1.99
N GLY A 711 2.55 -18.43 -2.04
CA GLY A 711 2.79 -19.31 -3.20
C GLY A 711 1.58 -19.44 -4.13
N GLY A 712 0.77 -18.40 -4.26
CA GLY A 712 -0.43 -18.39 -5.11
C GLY A 712 -0.12 -18.58 -6.59
N ALA A 713 -0.96 -19.32 -7.32
CA ALA A 713 -0.73 -19.66 -8.73
C ALA A 713 -0.70 -18.46 -9.67
N LEU A 714 -1.40 -17.38 -9.34
CA LEU A 714 -1.34 -16.12 -10.09
C LEU A 714 0.06 -15.49 -10.12
N ASN A 715 0.90 -15.79 -9.14
CA ASN A 715 2.28 -15.30 -9.10
C ASN A 715 3.09 -15.78 -10.31
N ALA A 716 2.74 -16.94 -10.88
CA ALA A 716 3.40 -17.46 -12.06
C ALA A 716 3.08 -16.72 -13.37
N ILE A 717 2.11 -15.80 -13.39
CA ILE A 717 1.67 -15.08 -14.60
C ILE A 717 1.42 -13.59 -14.33
N ASN A 718 2.06 -13.02 -13.32
CA ASN A 718 1.83 -11.64 -12.91
C ASN A 718 2.85 -10.63 -13.44
N GLY A 719 3.87 -11.12 -14.18
CA GLY A 719 4.95 -10.31 -14.73
C GLY A 719 6.06 -9.97 -13.73
N GLN A 720 6.11 -10.66 -12.57
CA GLN A 720 7.10 -10.43 -11.51
C GLN A 720 7.89 -11.71 -11.21
N ALA A 721 9.21 -11.66 -11.33
CA ALA A 721 10.09 -12.77 -10.96
C ALA A 721 10.45 -12.80 -9.46
N SER A 722 10.03 -11.81 -8.69
CA SER A 722 10.32 -11.69 -7.26
C SER A 722 9.41 -12.54 -6.38
N ASP A 723 8.24 -12.89 -6.86
CA ASP A 723 7.32 -13.84 -6.24
C ASP A 723 7.17 -15.09 -7.12
N PHE A 724 6.40 -16.07 -6.68
CA PHE A 724 6.32 -17.34 -7.39
C PHE A 724 5.07 -18.13 -6.97
N TRP A 725 4.55 -18.95 -7.87
CA TRP A 725 3.72 -20.07 -7.50
C TRP A 725 4.56 -21.14 -6.83
N HIS A 726 4.07 -21.69 -5.72
CA HIS A 726 4.63 -22.87 -5.05
C HIS A 726 3.52 -23.83 -4.66
N THR A 727 3.70 -25.10 -4.96
CA THR A 727 2.77 -26.13 -4.51
C THR A 727 2.80 -26.28 -2.98
N ALA A 728 1.67 -26.63 -2.38
CA ALA A 728 1.53 -26.68 -0.93
C ALA A 728 2.49 -27.69 -0.27
N TYR A 729 3.19 -27.23 0.75
CA TYR A 729 4.00 -28.05 1.63
C TYR A 729 3.57 -27.94 3.11
N SER A 730 2.52 -27.16 3.38
CA SER A 730 1.96 -26.98 4.72
C SER A 730 0.45 -27.18 4.74
N GLY A 731 -0.12 -27.37 5.95
CA GLY A 731 -1.55 -27.54 6.15
C GLY A 731 -2.16 -28.78 5.49
N LYS A 732 -3.48 -28.78 5.34
CA LYS A 732 -4.22 -29.91 4.74
C LYS A 732 -3.91 -30.11 3.25
N ALA A 733 -3.57 -29.04 2.54
CA ALA A 733 -3.27 -29.10 1.12
C ALA A 733 -1.97 -29.88 0.82
N ALA A 734 -1.00 -29.90 1.74
CA ALA A 734 0.24 -30.67 1.61
C ALA A 734 0.05 -32.19 1.65
N THR A 735 -1.08 -32.66 2.15
CA THR A 735 -1.42 -34.09 2.26
C THR A 735 -2.61 -34.51 1.39
N ALA A 736 -3.18 -33.57 0.64
CA ALA A 736 -4.31 -33.81 -0.25
C ALA A 736 -3.92 -34.63 -1.50
N PRO A 737 -4.86 -35.28 -2.19
CA PRO A 737 -4.61 -35.81 -3.52
C PRO A 737 -4.08 -34.72 -4.44
N GLY A 738 -2.96 -34.97 -5.14
CA GLY A 738 -2.27 -33.97 -5.97
C GLY A 738 -1.14 -33.21 -5.28
N SER A 739 -0.80 -33.52 -4.03
CA SER A 739 0.36 -32.96 -3.32
C SER A 739 1.72 -33.52 -3.75
N LYS A 740 1.73 -34.45 -4.70
CA LYS A 740 2.93 -35.05 -5.30
C LYS A 740 2.93 -34.84 -6.80
N HIS A 741 4.12 -34.93 -7.41
CA HIS A 741 4.23 -34.92 -8.85
C HIS A 741 3.36 -36.01 -9.51
N PRO A 742 2.78 -35.75 -10.71
CA PRO A 742 2.95 -34.52 -11.50
C PRO A 742 2.11 -33.36 -10.98
N HIS A 743 2.72 -32.17 -10.90
CA HIS A 743 2.00 -30.94 -10.61
C HIS A 743 1.62 -30.21 -11.90
N ARG A 744 0.47 -29.55 -11.90
CA ARG A 744 -0.09 -28.89 -13.07
C ARG A 744 -0.51 -27.48 -12.77
N LEU A 745 -0.16 -26.58 -13.67
CA LEU A 745 -0.62 -25.21 -13.73
C LEU A 745 -1.30 -25.00 -15.07
N ILE A 746 -2.61 -24.73 -15.10
CA ILE A 746 -3.37 -24.54 -16.34
C ILE A 746 -3.90 -23.10 -16.41
N ILE A 747 -3.58 -22.44 -17.51
CA ILE A 747 -3.87 -21.03 -17.78
C ILE A 747 -4.90 -20.96 -18.91
N ASP A 748 -5.94 -20.14 -18.77
CA ASP A 748 -6.82 -19.71 -19.85
C ASP A 748 -6.32 -18.34 -20.33
N LEU A 749 -6.03 -18.20 -21.61
CA LEU A 749 -5.47 -17.02 -22.24
C LEU A 749 -6.53 -15.92 -22.52
N GLY A 750 -7.79 -16.20 -22.23
CA GLY A 750 -8.91 -15.30 -22.54
C GLY A 750 -9.41 -15.39 -23.98
N ALA A 751 -8.53 -15.73 -24.91
CA ALA A 751 -8.84 -15.93 -26.34
C ALA A 751 -7.93 -16.99 -26.94
N GLU A 752 -8.29 -17.54 -28.11
CA GLU A 752 -7.40 -18.41 -28.89
C GLU A 752 -6.13 -17.64 -29.29
N ALA A 753 -4.97 -18.24 -29.08
CA ALA A 753 -3.66 -17.71 -29.48
C ALA A 753 -2.82 -18.74 -30.21
N THR A 754 -1.89 -18.29 -31.06
CA THR A 754 -0.87 -19.14 -31.66
C THR A 754 0.37 -19.12 -30.78
N ILE A 755 0.71 -20.26 -30.18
CA ILE A 755 1.80 -20.45 -29.22
C ILE A 755 2.93 -21.21 -29.90
N ALA A 756 4.10 -20.60 -29.97
CA ALA A 756 5.30 -21.18 -30.58
C ALA A 756 6.33 -21.65 -29.53
N GLY A 757 6.07 -21.42 -28.25
CA GLY A 757 6.96 -21.80 -27.15
C GLY A 757 6.53 -21.28 -25.80
N LEU A 758 7.38 -21.52 -24.81
CA LEU A 758 7.21 -20.99 -23.47
C LEU A 758 8.51 -20.33 -22.96
N ARG A 759 8.38 -19.41 -22.06
CA ARG A 759 9.46 -18.83 -21.24
C ARG A 759 9.21 -19.19 -19.79
N TYR A 760 10.15 -19.91 -19.20
CA TYR A 760 10.14 -20.32 -17.80
C TYR A 760 11.14 -19.50 -17.00
N THR A 761 10.68 -18.84 -15.96
CA THR A 761 11.52 -18.20 -14.95
C THR A 761 11.47 -19.03 -13.67
N PRO A 762 12.58 -19.69 -13.30
CA PRO A 762 12.65 -20.45 -12.05
C PRO A 762 12.50 -19.56 -10.82
N ARG A 763 12.11 -20.14 -9.68
CA ARG A 763 12.14 -19.45 -8.39
C ARG A 763 13.52 -18.83 -8.14
N GLN A 764 13.55 -17.53 -7.77
CA GLN A 764 14.76 -16.74 -7.59
C GLN A 764 15.29 -16.82 -6.15
N GLY A 765 16.47 -16.27 -5.92
CA GLY A 765 17.13 -16.18 -4.61
C GLY A 765 17.94 -17.40 -4.20
N PRO A 766 18.77 -17.28 -3.14
CA PRO A 766 19.66 -18.34 -2.68
C PRO A 766 18.92 -19.55 -2.12
N GLU A 767 17.73 -19.35 -1.55
CA GLU A 767 16.84 -20.43 -1.09
C GLU A 767 15.91 -20.92 -2.22
N GLY A 768 16.03 -20.37 -3.42
CA GLY A 768 15.17 -20.62 -4.57
C GLY A 768 15.33 -21.97 -5.23
N VAL A 769 16.18 -22.86 -4.71
CA VAL A 769 16.34 -24.22 -5.27
C VAL A 769 15.12 -25.12 -5.05
N THR A 770 14.32 -24.86 -4.01
CA THR A 770 13.15 -25.67 -3.67
C THR A 770 12.08 -25.59 -4.75
N GLY A 771 11.71 -26.73 -5.32
CA GLY A 771 10.64 -26.86 -6.30
C GLY A 771 10.98 -26.37 -7.72
N ARG A 772 12.24 -26.00 -8.03
CA ARG A 772 12.61 -25.70 -9.42
C ARG A 772 12.36 -26.91 -10.30
N ILE A 773 11.50 -26.74 -11.29
CA ILE A 773 11.07 -27.84 -12.18
C ILE A 773 12.26 -28.34 -12.98
N LYS A 774 12.42 -29.67 -13.04
CA LYS A 774 13.41 -30.34 -13.86
C LYS A 774 12.77 -30.90 -15.13
N HIS A 775 12.04 -31.99 -15.05
CA HIS A 775 11.33 -32.53 -16.21
C HIS A 775 9.91 -32.00 -16.27
N TYR A 776 9.45 -31.68 -17.48
CA TYR A 776 8.12 -31.09 -17.67
C TYR A 776 7.46 -31.54 -18.98
N ARG A 777 6.15 -31.37 -19.03
CA ARG A 777 5.34 -31.38 -20.26
C ARG A 777 4.57 -30.07 -20.41
N ALA A 778 4.45 -29.62 -21.62
CA ALA A 778 3.62 -28.49 -21.99
C ALA A 778 2.49 -28.95 -22.90
N TYR A 779 1.28 -28.47 -22.66
CA TYR A 779 0.10 -28.78 -23.47
C TYR A 779 -0.56 -27.49 -23.94
N VAL A 780 -1.11 -27.52 -25.16
CA VAL A 780 -1.90 -26.43 -25.76
C VAL A 780 -3.21 -27.04 -26.27
N GLY A 781 -4.33 -26.39 -25.96
CA GLY A 781 -5.65 -26.84 -26.42
C GLY A 781 -6.76 -25.86 -25.99
N ASP A 782 -8.00 -26.18 -26.37
CA ASP A 782 -9.16 -25.36 -26.02
C ASP A 782 -9.84 -25.81 -24.71
N HIS A 783 -9.70 -27.07 -24.35
CA HIS A 783 -10.37 -27.70 -23.21
C HIS A 783 -9.41 -28.62 -22.44
N LEU A 784 -8.44 -28.03 -21.71
CA LEU A 784 -7.50 -28.80 -20.88
C LEU A 784 -8.01 -29.05 -19.45
N VAL A 785 -9.20 -28.54 -19.13
CA VAL A 785 -9.92 -28.80 -17.88
C VAL A 785 -11.34 -29.28 -18.16
N LYS A 786 -11.88 -30.06 -17.22
CA LYS A 786 -13.29 -30.50 -17.21
C LYS A 786 -13.88 -30.28 -15.83
N GLU A 787 -15.18 -30.14 -15.71
CA GLU A 787 -15.89 -30.07 -14.42
C GLU A 787 -15.67 -31.35 -13.61
N ASN A 788 -15.63 -31.19 -12.26
CA ASN A 788 -15.47 -32.32 -11.32
C ASN A 788 -16.74 -33.18 -11.28
#